data_c98f45f9c1141ac3d265e3c561dbf58c
#
_entry.id   c98f45f9c1141ac3d265e3c561dbf58c
#
_cell.length_a   1.000
_cell.length_b   1.000
_cell.length_c   1.000
_cell.angle_alpha   90.00
_cell.angle_beta   90.00
_cell.angle_gamma   90.00
#
_symmetry.space_group_name_H-M   'P 1'
#
loop_
_entity.id
_entity.type
_entity.pdbx_description
1 polymer ?
#
loop_
_entity_poly.entity_id
_entity_poly.type
_entity_poly.pdbx_seq_one_letter_code
_entity_poly.pdbx_strand_id
1 'polypeptide(L)'
;MSEPKFKHLLEPLKIGNYVLKNRMCVSNSLPHFLQGPETYPADTVMAHYENKAKSAAIVTCMGINNFSHGKQLPMNLDFGHFPDYDLYDTNSQNYLLQLADSIHFYDSIACMGIFVGPPSAYPLMVPKGQQGKADPFAQTKSLNAPPPAEFDLMKIPAHEDPTYYTEEQFNLIADSYAEQAGILKMLDFDMISIHMCYRANLPAKMFSPITNHRTDKFGGSLENRMRFPLMVLERVRQKVGKNMLIEIQWSADDLEGGYTLEESAAFLNEAKKYIDIVQLRANEVDHAHPIGFELEETPFLKFGEYMKKNVPGLVIGVIGGFHYPATCDKAIAEGKADIIYAARAYISNNDYGQLVLEGRDDDIVPCLRCNKCHGRGANDPFVSVCSVNPCIGLEQKVARMQVPTKGGKRVAIIGGGPVAMRCAMYLQDRGHTPVIYEKGPQLGGAIIHADYAEFKWPLRDFKNFLIHQMDKRGIAVHLNTEATPEMIKAENYDVVIAATGANPMVLPIPGADPEKLFFAQETFAHPEKLGENVVVIGGGEVGVEIGIYLSRKGHKASVLEMRDRLAADSTAIHYYSMLEEAWEAEPNFTGITGARVAAIKDGAVEYIDKDGNTQSVPADSVVMSAGMRPNKDLALSFYGCAKEFYMIGDCKKAATIQQGMRSAYATAMRI
;
A
#
# COMPACT_ATOMS: atom_id res chain seq x y z
N MET A 1 -28.95 -14.24 19.17
CA MET A 1 -27.88 -13.99 18.17
C MET A 1 -26.71 -14.85 18.58
N SER A 2 -26.08 -15.58 17.64
CA SER A 2 -24.83 -16.31 17.93
C SER A 2 -23.74 -15.32 18.32
N GLU A 3 -22.82 -15.76 19.20
CA GLU A 3 -21.67 -14.95 19.58
C GLU A 3 -20.83 -14.61 18.31
N PRO A 4 -20.36 -13.35 18.15
CA PRO A 4 -19.62 -12.97 16.96
C PRO A 4 -18.28 -13.73 16.87
N LYS A 5 -17.86 -14.10 15.67
CA LYS A 5 -16.61 -14.85 15.41
C LYS A 5 -15.36 -14.14 15.97
N PHE A 6 -15.33 -12.80 15.87
CA PHE A 6 -14.21 -11.96 16.33
C PHE A 6 -14.69 -11.11 17.52
N LYS A 7 -14.90 -11.76 18.65
CA LYS A 7 -15.53 -11.16 19.82
C LYS A 7 -14.81 -9.91 20.33
N HIS A 8 -13.51 -9.99 20.52
CA HIS A 8 -12.75 -8.90 21.13
C HIS A 8 -12.58 -7.70 20.19
N LEU A 9 -12.45 -7.96 18.88
CA LEU A 9 -12.39 -6.93 17.86
C LEU A 9 -13.72 -6.17 17.72
N LEU A 10 -14.84 -6.86 17.99
CA LEU A 10 -16.19 -6.32 17.81
C LEU A 10 -16.80 -5.80 19.11
N GLU A 11 -16.10 -5.91 20.25
CA GLU A 11 -16.53 -5.29 21.52
C GLU A 11 -16.49 -3.77 21.44
N PRO A 12 -17.51 -3.07 21.97
CA PRO A 12 -17.48 -1.62 22.13
C PRO A 12 -16.34 -1.17 23.06
N LEU A 13 -15.87 0.06 22.86
CA LEU A 13 -14.87 0.69 23.72
C LEU A 13 -15.28 2.12 24.07
N LYS A 14 -15.31 2.44 25.36
CA LYS A 14 -15.55 3.81 25.82
C LYS A 14 -14.25 4.60 25.90
N ILE A 15 -14.21 5.77 25.25
CA ILE A 15 -13.10 6.73 25.28
C ILE A 15 -13.67 8.11 25.60
N GLY A 16 -13.38 8.65 26.78
CA GLY A 16 -13.96 9.92 27.20
C GLY A 16 -15.49 9.88 27.19
N ASN A 17 -16.12 10.76 26.42
CA ASN A 17 -17.57 10.86 26.25
C ASN A 17 -18.09 10.01 25.07
N TYR A 18 -17.22 9.35 24.30
CA TYR A 18 -17.57 8.57 23.12
C TYR A 18 -17.60 7.07 23.44
N VAL A 19 -18.43 6.35 22.70
CA VAL A 19 -18.48 4.90 22.70
C VAL A 19 -18.24 4.40 21.29
N LEU A 20 -17.09 3.81 21.05
CA LEU A 20 -16.78 3.15 19.79
C LEU A 20 -17.66 1.91 19.64
N LYS A 21 -18.30 1.74 18.48
CA LYS A 21 -19.16 0.56 18.18
C LYS A 21 -18.39 -0.76 18.09
N ASN A 22 -17.09 -0.71 17.84
CA ASN A 22 -16.14 -1.82 17.81
C ASN A 22 -14.70 -1.29 17.92
N ARG A 23 -13.69 -2.12 17.71
CA ARG A 23 -12.27 -1.75 17.83
C ARG A 23 -11.54 -1.67 16.49
N MET A 24 -12.29 -1.71 15.36
CA MET A 24 -11.76 -1.54 14.02
C MET A 24 -11.72 -0.05 13.66
N CYS A 25 -10.53 0.45 13.33
CA CYS A 25 -10.31 1.83 12.97
C CYS A 25 -9.63 1.94 11.60
N VAL A 26 -10.01 2.95 10.86
CA VAL A 26 -9.36 3.30 9.60
C VAL A 26 -8.35 4.41 9.84
N SER A 27 -7.10 4.16 9.48
CA SER A 27 -6.05 5.19 9.52
C SER A 27 -6.22 6.21 8.39
N ASN A 28 -5.55 7.35 8.51
CA ASN A 28 -5.46 8.41 7.49
C ASN A 28 -4.78 7.93 6.20
N SER A 29 -5.39 6.99 5.51
CA SER A 29 -4.92 6.47 4.24
C SER A 29 -5.94 6.76 3.15
N LEU A 30 -5.48 7.45 2.11
CA LEU A 30 -6.24 7.70 0.91
C LEU A 30 -5.38 7.30 -0.29
N PRO A 31 -5.90 6.47 -1.21
CA PRO A 31 -5.25 6.33 -2.50
C PRO A 31 -5.17 7.69 -3.18
N HIS A 32 -3.96 8.16 -3.47
CA HIS A 32 -3.69 9.55 -3.85
C HIS A 32 -4.42 10.01 -5.13
N PHE A 33 -4.85 9.06 -5.97
CA PHE A 33 -5.58 9.39 -7.20
C PHE A 33 -7.08 9.72 -6.98
N LEU A 34 -7.62 9.49 -5.78
CA LEU A 34 -9.04 9.75 -5.49
C LEU A 34 -9.34 11.25 -5.35
N GLN A 35 -8.34 12.02 -4.91
CA GLN A 35 -8.43 13.47 -4.81
C GLN A 35 -7.85 14.14 -6.05
N GLY A 36 -8.54 15.09 -6.60
CA GLY A 36 -8.05 16.01 -7.63
C GLY A 36 -7.44 17.28 -7.03
N PRO A 37 -7.34 18.36 -7.83
CA PRO A 37 -6.80 19.64 -7.41
C PRO A 37 -7.73 20.45 -6.50
N GLU A 38 -8.93 19.96 -6.19
CA GLU A 38 -9.92 20.63 -5.37
C GLU A 38 -9.40 20.77 -3.93
N THR A 39 -9.73 21.90 -3.30
CA THR A 39 -9.41 22.22 -1.91
C THR A 39 -10.50 21.78 -0.93
N TYR A 40 -11.37 20.91 -1.37
CA TYR A 40 -12.44 20.26 -0.62
C TYR A 40 -12.50 18.77 -0.98
N PRO A 41 -13.09 17.91 -0.15
CA PRO A 41 -13.23 16.48 -0.46
C PRO A 41 -14.02 16.27 -1.75
N ALA A 42 -13.39 15.61 -2.75
CA ALA A 42 -14.10 15.19 -3.96
C ALA A 42 -15.17 14.12 -3.65
N ASP A 43 -16.21 14.00 -4.48
CA ASP A 43 -17.29 13.00 -4.30
C ASP A 43 -16.75 11.57 -4.16
N THR A 44 -15.67 11.24 -4.88
CA THR A 44 -15.00 9.93 -4.80
C THR A 44 -14.34 9.71 -3.44
N VAL A 45 -13.80 10.76 -2.84
CA VAL A 45 -13.20 10.74 -1.50
C VAL A 45 -14.29 10.58 -0.43
N MET A 46 -15.37 11.34 -0.54
CA MET A 46 -16.51 11.22 0.38
C MET A 46 -17.09 9.81 0.36
N ALA A 47 -17.37 9.27 -0.82
CA ALA A 47 -17.87 7.90 -0.97
C ALA A 47 -16.91 6.83 -0.42
N HIS A 48 -15.59 7.06 -0.55
CA HIS A 48 -14.58 6.15 -0.01
C HIS A 48 -14.61 6.11 1.52
N TYR A 49 -14.70 7.26 2.19
CA TYR A 49 -14.76 7.32 3.64
C TYR A 49 -16.12 6.88 4.18
N GLU A 50 -17.22 7.27 3.54
CA GLU A 50 -18.56 6.78 3.84
C GLU A 50 -18.62 5.25 3.82
N ASN A 51 -18.05 4.64 2.79
CA ASN A 51 -18.04 3.17 2.69
C ASN A 51 -17.29 2.49 3.83
N LYS A 52 -16.22 3.09 4.33
CA LYS A 52 -15.48 2.60 5.51
C LYS A 52 -16.26 2.79 6.81
N ALA A 53 -17.00 3.88 6.92
CA ALA A 53 -17.81 4.19 8.09
C ALA A 53 -18.91 3.16 8.35
N LYS A 54 -19.40 2.44 7.33
CA LYS A 54 -20.38 1.35 7.50
C LYS A 54 -19.96 0.31 8.54
N SER A 55 -18.67 0.13 8.75
CA SER A 55 -18.15 -0.92 9.63
C SER A 55 -17.12 -0.45 10.66
N ALA A 56 -16.26 0.50 10.34
CA ALA A 56 -15.22 0.99 11.24
C ALA A 56 -15.79 1.90 12.33
N ALA A 57 -15.22 1.85 13.53
CA ALA A 57 -15.62 2.72 14.63
C ALA A 57 -15.02 4.13 14.52
N ILE A 58 -13.79 4.23 14.01
CA ILE A 58 -13.13 5.51 13.73
C ILE A 58 -12.74 5.51 12.25
N VAL A 59 -13.08 6.59 11.55
CA VAL A 59 -12.65 6.86 10.18
C VAL A 59 -11.77 8.09 10.17
N THR A 60 -10.46 7.88 10.08
CA THR A 60 -9.50 8.99 9.96
C THR A 60 -9.36 9.39 8.50
N CYS A 61 -9.87 10.56 8.18
CA CYS A 61 -9.74 11.20 6.87
C CYS A 61 -8.36 11.84 6.74
N MET A 62 -7.76 11.73 5.55
CA MET A 62 -6.56 12.45 5.17
C MET A 62 -6.97 13.75 4.50
N GLY A 63 -6.45 14.90 4.95
CA GLY A 63 -6.91 16.07 4.26
C GLY A 63 -6.40 17.44 4.68
N ILE A 64 -5.84 17.59 5.86
CA ILE A 64 -5.28 18.88 6.27
C ILE A 64 -3.76 18.78 6.31
N ASN A 65 -3.15 19.21 5.23
CA ASN A 65 -1.70 19.33 5.10
C ASN A 65 -1.35 20.81 4.96
N ASN A 66 -1.48 21.57 6.04
CA ASN A 66 -1.38 23.01 6.00
C ASN A 66 0.08 23.50 5.88
N PHE A 67 0.70 23.19 4.75
CA PHE A 67 2.04 23.70 4.42
C PHE A 67 1.98 25.01 3.66
N SER A 68 0.88 25.30 3.01
CA SER A 68 0.87 26.31 1.98
C SER A 68 -0.42 27.12 1.92
N HIS A 69 -1.29 27.04 2.93
CA HIS A 69 -2.55 27.78 2.96
C HIS A 69 -3.33 27.64 1.63
N GLY A 70 -3.62 26.41 1.21
CA GLY A 70 -4.31 26.15 -0.05
C GLY A 70 -3.42 26.29 -1.29
N LYS A 71 -2.13 26.56 -1.15
CA LYS A 71 -1.19 26.31 -2.23
C LYS A 71 -0.92 24.82 -2.26
N GLN A 72 -1.44 24.16 -3.27
CA GLN A 72 -1.06 22.78 -3.54
C GLN A 72 0.46 22.75 -3.63
N LEU A 73 1.07 21.92 -2.80
CA LEU A 73 2.45 21.56 -3.02
C LEU A 73 2.51 21.00 -4.43
N PRO A 74 3.36 21.53 -5.33
CA PRO A 74 3.68 20.83 -6.54
C PRO A 74 4.45 19.58 -6.13
N MET A 75 3.72 18.61 -5.59
CA MET A 75 4.21 17.26 -5.49
C MET A 75 4.46 16.85 -6.93
N ASN A 76 5.64 17.10 -7.40
CA ASN A 76 6.09 16.63 -8.66
C ASN A 76 5.87 15.14 -8.58
N LEU A 77 4.61 14.81 -9.05
CA LEU A 77 4.70 13.90 -9.86
C LEU A 77 4.24 12.50 -9.82
N ASP A 78 4.70 11.67 -9.09
CA ASP A 78 4.45 10.25 -9.13
C ASP A 78 3.42 9.80 -8.08
N PHE A 79 3.03 10.68 -7.16
CA PHE A 79 2.14 10.37 -6.02
C PHE A 79 0.66 10.76 -6.21
N GLY A 80 0.33 11.52 -7.26
CA GLY A 80 -1.00 12.14 -7.36
C GLY A 80 -1.11 13.37 -6.44
N HIS A 81 -2.34 13.80 -6.16
CA HIS A 81 -2.59 14.92 -5.27
C HIS A 81 -2.75 14.44 -3.84
N PHE A 82 -1.98 15.02 -2.90
CA PHE A 82 -2.32 14.93 -1.49
C PHE A 82 -3.53 15.82 -1.25
N PRO A 83 -4.54 15.35 -0.51
CA PRO A 83 -5.62 16.21 -0.06
C PRO A 83 -5.03 17.34 0.79
N ASP A 84 -5.38 18.57 0.45
CA ASP A 84 -5.06 19.77 1.23
C ASP A 84 -6.30 20.67 1.25
N TYR A 85 -7.20 20.39 2.19
CA TYR A 85 -8.49 21.06 2.27
C TYR A 85 -8.33 22.43 2.91
N ASP A 86 -8.95 23.44 2.29
CA ASP A 86 -8.91 24.80 2.79
C ASP A 86 -9.91 24.99 3.93
N LEU A 87 -9.41 25.07 5.16
CA LEU A 87 -10.25 25.30 6.33
C LEU A 87 -10.83 26.72 6.43
N TYR A 88 -10.36 27.66 5.62
CA TYR A 88 -10.79 29.06 5.66
C TYR A 88 -11.76 29.41 4.52
N ASP A 89 -11.91 28.54 3.53
CA ASP A 89 -12.89 28.71 2.46
C ASP A 89 -14.25 28.13 2.85
N THR A 90 -15.32 28.92 2.73
CA THR A 90 -16.68 28.52 3.12
C THR A 90 -17.20 27.32 2.33
N ASN A 91 -16.83 27.20 1.03
CA ASN A 91 -17.26 26.05 0.24
C ASN A 91 -16.57 24.77 0.74
N SER A 92 -15.28 24.84 0.99
CA SER A 92 -14.51 23.71 1.56
C SER A 92 -15.07 23.30 2.92
N GLN A 93 -15.43 24.26 3.79
CA GLN A 93 -16.07 23.98 5.08
C GLN A 93 -17.40 23.23 4.91
N ASN A 94 -18.24 23.62 3.95
CA ASN A 94 -19.50 22.92 3.68
C ASN A 94 -19.29 21.47 3.22
N TYR A 95 -18.28 21.20 2.38
CA TYR A 95 -17.93 19.84 1.98
C TYR A 95 -17.33 19.01 3.12
N LEU A 96 -16.55 19.63 3.99
CA LEU A 96 -16.01 18.97 5.19
C LEU A 96 -17.11 18.61 6.19
N LEU A 97 -18.10 19.49 6.39
CA LEU A 97 -19.27 19.18 7.21
C LEU A 97 -20.05 17.98 6.64
N GLN A 98 -20.30 17.97 5.32
CA GLN A 98 -20.95 16.83 4.66
C GLN A 98 -20.15 15.53 4.79
N LEU A 99 -18.83 15.61 4.78
CA LEU A 99 -17.96 14.43 5.02
C LEU A 99 -18.15 13.91 6.45
N ALA A 100 -18.17 14.78 7.45
CA ALA A 100 -18.44 14.39 8.84
C ALA A 100 -19.82 13.75 8.98
N ASP A 101 -20.88 14.39 8.45
CA ASP A 101 -22.26 13.87 8.44
C ASP A 101 -22.35 12.48 7.81
N SER A 102 -21.67 12.25 6.68
CA SER A 102 -21.69 10.95 5.98
C SER A 102 -21.06 9.83 6.81
N ILE A 103 -20.09 10.17 7.66
CA ILE A 103 -19.47 9.23 8.60
C ILE A 103 -20.37 8.99 9.80
N HIS A 104 -20.96 10.02 10.37
CA HIS A 104 -21.90 9.95 11.50
C HIS A 104 -23.15 9.14 11.18
N PHE A 105 -23.59 9.15 9.92
CA PHE A 105 -24.74 8.35 9.48
C PHE A 105 -24.63 6.86 9.84
N TYR A 106 -23.40 6.36 10.02
CA TYR A 106 -23.12 4.97 10.39
C TYR A 106 -22.64 4.82 11.84
N ASP A 107 -22.89 5.76 12.72
CA ASP A 107 -22.43 5.75 14.12
C ASP A 107 -20.92 5.58 14.25
N SER A 108 -20.15 6.20 13.36
CA SER A 108 -18.69 6.20 13.35
C SER A 108 -18.15 7.56 13.78
N ILE A 109 -16.99 7.55 14.43
CA ILE A 109 -16.25 8.77 14.80
C ILE A 109 -15.64 9.37 13.56
N ALA A 110 -16.00 10.61 13.24
CA ALA A 110 -15.40 11.39 12.18
C ALA A 110 -14.07 12.00 12.67
N CYS A 111 -12.95 11.50 12.14
CA CYS A 111 -11.62 11.98 12.50
C CYS A 111 -10.94 12.65 11.30
N MET A 112 -10.28 13.80 11.52
CA MET A 112 -9.46 14.45 10.50
C MET A 112 -7.98 14.39 10.87
N GLY A 113 -7.16 13.90 9.91
CA GLY A 113 -5.71 13.96 10.03
C GLY A 113 -5.18 15.38 9.82
N ILE A 114 -4.35 15.84 10.75
CA ILE A 114 -3.70 17.15 10.69
C ILE A 114 -2.20 16.97 10.60
N PHE A 115 -1.61 17.66 9.63
CA PHE A 115 -0.18 17.75 9.43
C PHE A 115 0.18 19.23 9.23
N VAL A 116 0.68 19.88 10.27
CA VAL A 116 1.05 21.30 10.23
C VAL A 116 2.57 21.44 10.28
N GLY A 117 3.09 22.26 9.42
CA GLY A 117 4.52 22.57 9.41
C GLY A 117 4.92 23.50 8.27
N PRO A 118 6.08 24.10 8.37
CA PRO A 118 6.64 24.85 7.24
C PRO A 118 7.00 23.90 6.09
N PRO A 119 7.10 24.41 4.86
CA PRO A 119 7.35 23.63 3.65
C PRO A 119 8.57 22.70 3.69
N SER A 120 9.54 22.97 4.54
CA SER A 120 10.76 22.18 4.73
C SER A 120 10.57 20.80 5.37
N ALA A 121 9.38 20.48 5.87
CA ALA A 121 9.12 19.19 6.50
C ALA A 121 9.06 18.00 5.52
N TYR A 122 9.03 18.26 4.20
CA TYR A 122 8.79 17.26 3.16
C TYR A 122 9.98 16.60 2.45
N PRO A 123 11.27 16.96 2.64
CA PRO A 123 12.37 16.29 1.94
C PRO A 123 12.41 14.77 2.15
N LEU A 124 11.81 14.30 3.24
CA LEU A 124 11.76 12.86 3.58
C LEU A 124 10.81 12.02 2.70
N MET A 125 9.91 12.65 1.95
CA MET A 125 9.01 11.95 1.02
C MET A 125 9.54 11.93 -0.42
N VAL A 126 10.70 12.53 -0.69
CA VAL A 126 11.34 12.46 -2.00
C VAL A 126 12.24 11.23 -2.04
N PRO A 127 12.05 10.32 -3.03
CA PRO A 127 12.84 9.11 -3.14
C PRO A 127 14.35 9.39 -3.13
N LYS A 128 15.12 8.52 -2.47
CA LYS A 128 16.58 8.51 -2.61
C LYS A 128 16.92 8.54 -4.10
N GLY A 129 17.75 9.46 -4.56
CA GLY A 129 18.13 9.64 -5.98
C GLY A 129 17.32 10.68 -6.76
N GLN A 130 16.21 11.20 -6.24
CA GLN A 130 15.52 12.38 -6.77
C GLN A 130 15.73 13.63 -5.90
N GLN A 131 16.35 13.48 -4.75
CA GLN A 131 16.70 14.58 -3.86
C GLN A 131 17.60 15.59 -4.60
N GLY A 132 17.19 16.84 -4.63
CA GLY A 132 17.93 17.94 -5.26
C GLY A 132 17.72 18.17 -6.76
N LYS A 133 16.80 17.43 -7.42
CA LYS A 133 16.53 17.60 -8.87
C LYS A 133 15.35 18.53 -9.23
N ALA A 134 14.51 18.89 -8.29
CA ALA A 134 13.48 19.93 -8.46
C ALA A 134 13.18 20.57 -7.11
N ASP A 135 12.88 21.86 -7.10
CA ASP A 135 12.29 22.51 -5.93
C ASP A 135 10.84 21.98 -5.79
N PRO A 136 10.56 21.08 -4.83
CA PRO A 136 9.21 20.56 -4.64
C PRO A 136 8.22 21.63 -4.20
N PHE A 137 8.71 22.86 -3.93
CA PHE A 137 7.95 24.00 -3.43
C PHE A 137 7.90 25.17 -4.40
N ALA A 138 8.19 24.97 -5.70
CA ALA A 138 7.99 25.99 -6.72
C ALA A 138 6.54 26.50 -6.67
N GLN A 139 6.39 27.80 -6.44
CA GLN A 139 5.14 28.44 -6.08
C GLN A 139 4.06 28.29 -7.15
N THR A 140 3.00 27.53 -6.87
CA THR A 140 1.73 27.68 -7.57
C THR A 140 0.90 28.76 -6.88
N LYS A 141 0.24 29.62 -7.64
CA LYS A 141 -0.68 30.62 -7.07
C LYS A 141 -1.87 29.92 -6.47
N SER A 142 -2.13 30.13 -5.18
CA SER A 142 -3.36 29.73 -4.52
C SER A 142 -4.54 30.52 -5.11
N LEU A 143 -5.65 29.83 -5.33
CA LEU A 143 -6.93 30.45 -5.67
C LEU A 143 -7.77 30.75 -4.42
N ASN A 144 -7.30 30.40 -3.24
CA ASN A 144 -8.04 30.38 -1.99
C ASN A 144 -7.77 31.62 -1.13
N ALA A 145 -8.69 31.90 -0.21
CA ALA A 145 -8.54 32.96 0.75
C ALA A 145 -7.28 32.74 1.62
N PRO A 146 -6.50 33.80 1.92
CA PRO A 146 -5.39 33.65 2.85
C PRO A 146 -5.93 33.40 4.26
N PRO A 147 -5.19 32.62 5.09
CA PRO A 147 -5.52 32.50 6.51
C PRO A 147 -5.45 33.85 7.21
N PRO A 148 -6.04 33.95 8.40
CA PRO A 148 -5.79 35.10 9.25
C PRO A 148 -4.29 35.37 9.42
N ALA A 149 -3.89 36.64 9.37
CA ALA A 149 -2.47 37.03 9.35
C ALA A 149 -1.67 36.50 10.57
N GLU A 150 -2.35 36.28 11.69
CA GLU A 150 -1.79 35.70 12.91
C GLU A 150 -1.41 34.21 12.80
N PHE A 151 -1.98 33.47 11.81
CA PHE A 151 -1.68 32.05 11.58
C PHE A 151 -0.94 31.80 10.27
N ASP A 152 -0.38 32.83 9.64
CA ASP A 152 0.31 32.72 8.37
C ASP A 152 1.72 32.10 8.54
N LEU A 153 1.79 30.77 8.46
CA LEU A 153 3.03 30.00 8.54
C LEU A 153 3.99 30.24 7.38
N MET A 154 3.52 30.85 6.27
CA MET A 154 4.40 31.23 5.13
C MET A 154 5.40 32.33 5.50
N LYS A 155 5.19 33.01 6.60
CA LYS A 155 6.16 33.97 7.16
C LYS A 155 7.33 33.30 7.85
N ILE A 156 7.22 32.01 8.15
CA ILE A 156 8.29 31.22 8.77
C ILE A 156 9.20 30.73 7.65
N PRO A 157 10.50 31.05 7.66
CA PRO A 157 11.45 30.51 6.69
C PRO A 157 11.46 28.98 6.74
N ALA A 158 11.56 28.36 5.58
CA ALA A 158 11.66 26.90 5.49
C ALA A 158 13.10 26.48 5.89
N HIS A 159 13.23 25.75 6.99
CA HIS A 159 14.48 25.15 7.42
C HIS A 159 14.30 23.66 7.70
N GLU A 160 15.23 22.85 7.22
CA GLU A 160 15.26 21.41 7.53
C GLU A 160 15.69 21.16 8.98
N ASP A 161 16.59 21.99 9.49
CA ASP A 161 17.13 21.89 10.84
C ASP A 161 16.27 22.69 11.84
N PRO A 162 15.66 22.02 12.85
CA PRO A 162 14.86 22.70 13.89
C PRO A 162 15.63 23.74 14.72
N THR A 163 16.94 23.79 14.65
CA THR A 163 17.75 24.82 15.38
C THR A 163 17.47 26.23 14.90
N TYR A 164 16.98 26.40 13.69
CA TYR A 164 16.70 27.74 13.12
C TYR A 164 15.36 28.34 13.59
N TYR A 165 14.47 27.57 14.25
CA TYR A 165 13.20 28.11 14.70
C TYR A 165 13.33 28.87 16.01
N THR A 166 12.73 30.08 16.06
CA THR A 166 12.63 30.88 17.28
C THR A 166 11.48 30.40 18.17
N GLU A 167 11.46 30.78 19.42
CA GLU A 167 10.35 30.48 20.33
C GLU A 167 9.01 31.11 19.86
N GLU A 168 9.07 32.29 19.25
CA GLU A 168 7.88 32.95 18.67
C GLU A 168 7.32 32.12 17.51
N GLN A 169 8.19 31.54 16.67
CA GLN A 169 7.79 30.66 15.58
C GLN A 169 7.19 29.35 16.11
N PHE A 170 7.76 28.76 17.17
CA PHE A 170 7.17 27.61 17.84
C PHE A 170 5.79 27.92 18.40
N ASN A 171 5.59 29.08 19.02
CA ASN A 171 4.29 29.54 19.50
C ASN A 171 3.29 29.67 18.33
N LEU A 172 3.67 30.32 17.24
CA LEU A 172 2.82 30.49 16.06
C LEU A 172 2.40 29.12 15.47
N ILE A 173 3.32 28.17 15.36
CA ILE A 173 3.04 26.83 14.85
C ILE A 173 2.07 26.10 15.79
N ALA A 174 2.30 26.14 17.10
CA ALA A 174 1.42 25.50 18.07
C ALA A 174 -0.01 26.11 18.08
N ASP A 175 -0.10 27.43 17.94
CA ASP A 175 -1.38 28.14 17.82
C ASP A 175 -2.10 27.77 16.52
N SER A 176 -1.40 27.59 15.43
CA SER A 176 -1.95 27.14 14.15
C SER A 176 -2.56 25.72 14.24
N TYR A 177 -1.91 24.79 14.94
CA TYR A 177 -2.51 23.48 15.23
C TYR A 177 -3.83 23.61 16.02
N ALA A 178 -3.83 24.46 17.04
CA ALA A 178 -5.00 24.69 17.87
C ALA A 178 -6.15 25.35 17.09
N GLU A 179 -5.84 26.33 16.25
CA GLU A 179 -6.84 27.01 15.41
C GLU A 179 -7.50 26.04 14.44
N GLN A 180 -6.74 25.24 13.72
CA GLN A 180 -7.26 24.24 12.78
C GLN A 180 -8.14 23.19 13.50
N ALA A 181 -7.69 22.71 14.66
CA ALA A 181 -8.49 21.83 15.49
C ALA A 181 -9.82 22.46 15.93
N GLY A 182 -9.80 23.76 16.25
CA GLY A 182 -10.98 24.54 16.58
C GLY A 182 -11.99 24.64 15.42
N ILE A 183 -11.49 24.86 14.21
CA ILE A 183 -12.33 24.91 13.00
C ILE A 183 -12.94 23.53 12.73
N LEU A 184 -12.15 22.45 12.78
CA LEU A 184 -12.64 21.09 12.58
C LEU A 184 -13.71 20.71 13.59
N LYS A 185 -13.57 21.15 14.85
CA LYS A 185 -14.61 20.97 15.86
C LYS A 185 -15.92 21.70 15.51
N MET A 186 -15.86 22.90 14.93
CA MET A 186 -17.05 23.61 14.44
C MET A 186 -17.70 22.93 13.23
N LEU A 187 -16.93 22.13 12.49
CA LEU A 187 -17.38 21.32 11.35
C LEU A 187 -17.78 19.89 11.75
N ASP A 188 -18.15 19.71 13.01
CA ASP A 188 -18.66 18.46 13.61
C ASP A 188 -17.70 17.25 13.50
N PHE A 189 -16.39 17.47 13.36
CA PHE A 189 -15.46 16.39 13.57
C PHE A 189 -15.32 16.06 15.05
N ASP A 190 -15.46 14.78 15.41
CA ASP A 190 -15.35 14.27 16.78
C ASP A 190 -13.91 14.15 17.26
N MET A 191 -12.98 13.99 16.33
CA MET A 191 -11.61 13.62 16.60
C MET A 191 -10.65 14.26 15.61
N ILE A 192 -9.47 14.60 16.08
CA ILE A 192 -8.32 14.92 15.23
C ILE A 192 -7.20 13.92 15.46
N SER A 193 -6.44 13.64 14.40
CA SER A 193 -5.26 12.81 14.42
C SER A 193 -4.04 13.64 14.01
N ILE A 194 -3.17 13.96 14.96
CA ILE A 194 -1.98 14.78 14.72
C ILE A 194 -0.81 13.88 14.33
N HIS A 195 -0.26 14.10 13.14
CA HIS A 195 0.87 13.34 12.66
C HIS A 195 2.16 13.79 13.36
N MET A 196 2.77 12.89 14.15
CA MET A 196 4.02 13.11 14.89
C MET A 196 4.97 11.92 14.74
N CYS A 197 5.20 11.44 13.52
CA CYS A 197 6.02 10.26 13.27
C CYS A 197 7.03 10.47 12.13
N TYR A 198 7.98 9.53 11.98
CA TYR A 198 8.99 9.44 10.92
C TYR A 198 9.95 10.65 10.84
N ARG A 199 10.04 11.51 11.87
CA ARG A 199 10.75 12.81 11.78
C ARG A 199 10.25 13.68 10.61
N ALA A 200 8.98 13.43 10.15
CA ALA A 200 8.42 14.07 8.96
C ALA A 200 7.92 15.50 9.20
N ASN A 201 7.64 15.87 10.45
CA ASN A 201 7.13 17.19 10.82
C ASN A 201 7.88 17.75 12.01
N LEU A 202 7.65 19.02 12.30
CA LEU A 202 8.41 19.73 13.33
C LEU A 202 8.28 19.11 14.73
N PRO A 203 7.10 18.70 15.24
CA PRO A 203 7.01 18.02 16.53
C PRO A 203 7.85 16.75 16.62
N ALA A 204 7.84 15.91 15.57
CA ALA A 204 8.64 14.70 15.52
C ALA A 204 10.14 15.01 15.41
N LYS A 205 10.53 15.99 14.59
CA LYS A 205 11.93 16.46 14.47
C LYS A 205 12.46 17.00 15.80
N MET A 206 11.64 17.73 16.55
CA MET A 206 12.04 18.31 17.85
C MET A 206 12.21 17.25 18.93
N PHE A 207 11.48 16.13 18.85
CA PHE A 207 11.63 15.04 19.80
C PHE A 207 12.87 14.18 19.54
N SER A 208 13.21 13.94 18.27
CA SER A 208 14.32 13.07 17.89
C SER A 208 15.68 13.75 18.08
N PRO A 209 16.64 13.14 18.81
CA PRO A 209 18.00 13.65 18.93
C PRO A 209 18.80 13.56 17.62
N ILE A 210 18.35 12.75 16.64
CA ILE A 210 18.95 12.67 15.30
C ILE A 210 18.77 14.00 14.55
N THR A 211 17.65 14.70 14.78
CA THR A 211 17.31 15.94 14.06
C THR A 211 17.34 17.19 14.94
N ASN A 212 17.20 17.04 16.26
CA ASN A 212 17.21 18.16 17.19
C ASN A 212 18.58 18.33 17.84
N HIS A 213 19.41 19.18 17.25
CA HIS A 213 20.76 19.52 17.77
C HIS A 213 20.78 20.81 18.59
N ARG A 214 19.61 21.28 19.06
CA ARG A 214 19.52 22.51 19.86
C ARG A 214 20.20 22.36 21.23
N THR A 215 20.76 23.46 21.72
CA THR A 215 21.42 23.55 23.04
C THR A 215 20.66 24.41 24.05
N ASP A 216 19.46 24.92 23.63
CA ASP A 216 18.60 25.72 24.50
C ASP A 216 17.53 24.85 25.19
N LYS A 217 16.52 25.53 25.79
CA LYS A 217 15.41 24.83 26.50
C LYS A 217 14.55 23.91 25.62
N PHE A 218 14.77 23.85 24.30
CA PHE A 218 14.03 22.98 23.38
C PHE A 218 14.89 21.82 22.86
N GLY A 219 16.14 21.66 23.29
CA GLY A 219 17.02 20.59 22.82
C GLY A 219 17.92 20.01 23.91
N GLY A 220 18.71 19.00 23.55
CA GLY A 220 19.60 18.26 24.45
C GLY A 220 18.86 17.23 25.28
N SER A 221 18.46 17.55 26.52
CA SER A 221 17.78 16.59 27.41
C SER A 221 16.42 16.14 26.90
N LEU A 222 15.95 14.96 27.31
CA LEU A 222 14.62 14.44 26.98
C LEU A 222 13.52 15.45 27.33
N GLU A 223 13.58 16.05 28.54
CA GLU A 223 12.62 17.05 28.99
C GLU A 223 12.54 18.24 28.00
N ASN A 224 13.68 18.72 27.52
CA ASN A 224 13.71 19.83 26.57
C ASN A 224 13.18 19.41 25.19
N ARG A 225 13.52 18.22 24.72
CA ARG A 225 13.03 17.67 23.44
C ARG A 225 11.51 17.43 23.44
N MET A 226 10.93 17.08 24.59
CA MET A 226 9.47 16.93 24.77
C MET A 226 8.73 18.27 24.76
N ARG A 227 9.38 19.39 25.06
CA ARG A 227 8.72 20.68 25.34
C ARG A 227 7.88 21.18 24.19
N PHE A 228 8.37 21.17 22.96
CA PHE A 228 7.61 21.65 21.82
C PHE A 228 6.45 20.72 21.44
N PRO A 229 6.62 19.40 21.30
CA PRO A 229 5.50 18.49 21.09
C PRO A 229 4.39 18.63 22.14
N LEU A 230 4.76 18.70 23.43
CA LEU A 230 3.78 18.88 24.52
C LEU A 230 3.07 20.24 24.44
N MET A 231 3.80 21.32 24.05
CA MET A 231 3.20 22.65 23.87
C MET A 231 2.10 22.64 22.78
N VAL A 232 2.34 21.92 21.66
CA VAL A 232 1.34 21.74 20.60
C VAL A 232 0.10 21.02 21.17
N LEU A 233 0.30 19.90 21.85
CA LEU A 233 -0.80 19.10 22.39
C LEU A 233 -1.59 19.84 23.47
N GLU A 234 -0.94 20.58 24.34
CA GLU A 234 -1.58 21.40 25.37
C GLU A 234 -2.48 22.45 24.73
N ARG A 235 -1.99 23.22 23.74
CA ARG A 235 -2.76 24.27 23.08
C ARG A 235 -3.94 23.73 22.32
N VAL A 236 -3.77 22.64 21.62
CA VAL A 236 -4.86 21.95 20.95
C VAL A 236 -5.92 21.52 21.97
N ARG A 237 -5.52 20.88 23.08
CA ARG A 237 -6.46 20.46 24.13
C ARG A 237 -7.18 21.64 24.77
N GLN A 238 -6.50 22.74 25.02
CA GLN A 238 -7.12 23.97 25.54
C GLN A 238 -8.17 24.53 24.57
N LYS A 239 -7.90 24.52 23.27
CA LYS A 239 -8.80 25.03 22.24
C LYS A 239 -10.04 24.14 22.07
N VAL A 240 -9.88 22.82 21.98
CA VAL A 240 -11.00 21.91 21.69
C VAL A 240 -11.72 21.39 22.94
N GLY A 241 -11.10 21.46 24.12
CA GLY A 241 -11.66 20.97 25.37
C GLY A 241 -11.77 19.43 25.40
N LYS A 242 -12.65 18.90 26.29
CA LYS A 242 -12.80 17.45 26.51
C LYS A 242 -13.83 16.77 25.60
N ASN A 243 -14.57 17.53 24.80
CA ASN A 243 -15.63 17.02 23.93
C ASN A 243 -15.16 16.73 22.50
N MET A 244 -13.86 16.69 22.27
CA MET A 244 -13.24 16.24 21.04
C MET A 244 -12.06 15.35 21.39
N LEU A 245 -11.96 14.20 20.74
CA LEU A 245 -10.83 13.28 20.93
C LEU A 245 -9.58 13.80 20.22
N ILE A 246 -8.44 13.58 20.83
CA ILE A 246 -7.13 13.89 20.24
C ILE A 246 -6.31 12.61 20.16
N GLU A 247 -5.92 12.25 18.96
CA GLU A 247 -4.96 11.18 18.65
C GLU A 247 -3.64 11.78 18.19
N ILE A 248 -2.55 11.14 18.53
CA ILE A 248 -1.27 11.32 17.85
C ILE A 248 -0.86 10.05 17.12
N GLN A 249 -0.36 10.21 15.90
CA GLN A 249 0.36 9.17 15.20
C GLN A 249 1.81 9.26 15.62
N TRP A 250 2.37 8.18 16.16
CA TRP A 250 3.63 8.20 16.86
C TRP A 250 4.54 7.05 16.42
N SER A 251 5.79 7.34 16.07
CA SER A 251 6.82 6.33 15.94
C SER A 251 7.22 5.86 17.34
N ALA A 252 7.07 4.55 17.61
CA ALA A 252 7.29 4.03 18.95
C ALA A 252 8.75 4.09 19.40
N ASP A 253 9.68 3.95 18.45
CA ASP A 253 11.12 4.12 18.58
C ASP A 253 11.66 4.96 17.42
N ASP A 254 12.96 5.22 17.42
CA ASP A 254 13.66 5.94 16.36
C ASP A 254 14.78 5.07 15.76
N LEU A 255 15.46 5.58 14.75
CA LEU A 255 16.64 4.94 14.18
C LEU A 255 17.80 4.93 15.20
N GLU A 256 18.87 4.24 14.85
CA GLU A 256 20.09 4.21 15.65
C GLU A 256 20.60 5.63 15.96
N GLY A 257 20.86 5.88 17.23
CA GLY A 257 21.23 7.22 17.73
C GLY A 257 20.03 8.13 18.02
N GLY A 258 18.80 7.67 17.78
CA GLY A 258 17.56 8.37 18.10
C GLY A 258 17.03 8.08 19.52
N TYR A 259 15.75 8.33 19.74
CA TYR A 259 15.10 8.07 21.02
C TYR A 259 14.71 6.58 21.17
N THR A 260 14.70 6.13 22.42
CA THR A 260 14.38 4.75 22.78
C THR A 260 12.89 4.54 23.07
N LEU A 261 12.46 3.29 23.21
CA LEU A 261 11.10 2.95 23.66
C LEU A 261 10.80 3.52 25.05
N GLU A 262 11.78 3.56 25.96
CA GLU A 262 11.66 4.14 27.29
C GLU A 262 11.43 5.66 27.23
N GLU A 263 12.18 6.37 26.42
CA GLU A 263 11.99 7.81 26.19
C GLU A 263 10.64 8.11 25.55
N SER A 264 10.21 7.27 24.60
CA SER A 264 8.90 7.33 23.98
C SER A 264 7.78 7.13 25.02
N ALA A 265 7.90 6.12 25.89
CA ALA A 265 6.93 5.88 26.96
C ALA A 265 6.90 7.03 27.99
N ALA A 266 8.06 7.62 28.30
CA ALA A 266 8.14 8.81 29.16
C ALA A 266 7.38 10.00 28.54
N PHE A 267 7.58 10.27 27.25
CA PHE A 267 6.83 11.29 26.51
C PHE A 267 5.32 11.02 26.55
N LEU A 268 4.88 9.80 26.26
CA LEU A 268 3.46 9.44 26.22
C LEU A 268 2.81 9.54 27.63
N ASN A 269 3.56 9.27 28.70
CA ASN A 269 3.08 9.48 30.07
C ASN A 269 2.85 10.96 30.41
N GLU A 270 3.60 11.88 29.81
CA GLU A 270 3.32 13.31 29.91
C GLU A 270 2.19 13.72 28.96
N ALA A 271 2.22 13.24 27.71
CA ALA A 271 1.27 13.59 26.65
C ALA A 271 -0.18 13.14 26.96
N LYS A 272 -0.39 12.02 27.69
CA LYS A 272 -1.72 11.49 28.02
C LYS A 272 -2.62 12.45 28.84
N LYS A 273 -2.06 13.56 29.33
CA LYS A 273 -2.84 14.66 29.93
C LYS A 273 -3.64 15.44 28.88
N TYR A 274 -3.17 15.39 27.62
CA TYR A 274 -3.67 16.20 26.51
C TYR A 274 -4.28 15.35 25.40
N ILE A 275 -3.90 14.06 25.26
CA ILE A 275 -4.38 13.15 24.21
C ILE A 275 -5.24 12.04 24.80
N ASP A 276 -6.07 11.43 23.97
CA ASP A 276 -6.95 10.30 24.33
C ASP A 276 -6.45 8.98 23.74
N ILE A 277 -5.79 9.05 22.59
CA ILE A 277 -5.34 7.88 21.82
C ILE A 277 -3.92 8.12 21.30
N VAL A 278 -3.10 7.07 21.28
CA VAL A 278 -1.87 7.02 20.49
C VAL A 278 -2.00 5.93 19.43
N GLN A 279 -1.70 6.27 18.17
CA GLN A 279 -1.57 5.32 17.07
C GLN A 279 -0.08 5.03 16.82
N LEU A 280 0.37 3.83 17.21
CA LEU A 280 1.77 3.42 17.11
C LEU A 280 2.11 2.95 15.70
N ARG A 281 3.27 3.40 15.21
CA ARG A 281 3.77 3.16 13.85
C ARG A 281 5.26 2.80 13.85
N ALA A 282 5.78 2.47 12.66
CA ALA A 282 7.22 2.35 12.41
C ALA A 282 7.97 3.67 12.65
N ASN A 283 9.28 3.58 12.69
CA ASN A 283 10.21 4.70 12.85
C ASN A 283 10.57 5.39 11.53
N GLU A 284 10.35 4.74 10.40
CA GLU A 284 10.54 5.29 9.05
C GLU A 284 9.29 5.16 8.18
N VAL A 285 9.16 6.07 7.23
CA VAL A 285 8.00 6.11 6.33
C VAL A 285 7.94 4.91 5.39
N ASP A 286 9.07 4.43 4.90
CA ASP A 286 9.12 3.27 4.01
C ASP A 286 8.69 2.01 4.75
N HIS A 287 9.22 1.77 5.96
CA HIS A 287 8.87 0.65 6.81
C HIS A 287 7.45 0.71 7.37
N ALA A 288 6.80 1.88 7.37
CA ALA A 288 5.38 1.99 7.75
C ALA A 288 4.44 1.18 6.85
N HIS A 289 4.94 0.73 5.71
CA HIS A 289 4.19 0.00 4.69
C HIS A 289 4.80 -1.40 4.44
N PRO A 290 4.74 -2.34 5.42
CA PRO A 290 5.42 -3.63 5.33
C PRO A 290 5.13 -4.34 3.99
N ILE A 291 6.17 -4.87 3.36
CA ILE A 291 6.12 -5.67 2.14
C ILE A 291 6.27 -7.17 2.46
N GLY A 292 6.30 -8.03 1.45
CA GLY A 292 6.40 -9.47 1.65
C GLY A 292 7.71 -9.93 2.30
N PHE A 293 8.78 -9.13 2.24
CA PHE A 293 10.06 -9.42 2.90
C PHE A 293 9.96 -9.33 4.44
N GLU A 294 8.97 -8.60 4.96
CA GLU A 294 8.56 -8.70 6.37
C GLU A 294 7.76 -9.99 6.54
N LEU A 295 8.38 -11.01 7.15
CA LEU A 295 7.76 -12.31 7.35
C LEU A 295 6.69 -12.28 8.46
N GLU A 296 6.81 -11.34 9.39
CA GLU A 296 5.81 -11.11 10.41
C GLU A 296 4.61 -10.31 9.85
N GLU A 297 3.41 -10.79 10.09
CA GLU A 297 2.19 -10.12 9.60
C GLU A 297 2.04 -8.71 10.19
N THR A 298 2.29 -8.57 11.49
CA THR A 298 2.06 -7.33 12.25
C THR A 298 3.31 -6.89 13.01
N PRO A 299 4.37 -6.44 12.31
CA PRO A 299 5.70 -6.22 12.89
C PRO A 299 5.73 -5.15 14.00
N PHE A 300 4.69 -4.30 14.09
CA PHE A 300 4.62 -3.22 15.08
C PHE A 300 3.77 -3.56 16.31
N LEU A 301 3.17 -4.76 16.37
CA LEU A 301 2.37 -5.17 17.53
C LEU A 301 3.20 -5.22 18.84
N LYS A 302 4.49 -5.53 18.74
CA LYS A 302 5.46 -5.45 19.84
C LYS A 302 5.48 -4.10 20.55
N PHE A 303 5.31 -3.01 19.80
CA PHE A 303 5.23 -1.65 20.35
C PHE A 303 3.96 -1.44 21.15
N GLY A 304 2.83 -1.97 20.67
CA GLY A 304 1.57 -1.95 21.41
C GLY A 304 1.71 -2.67 22.75
N GLU A 305 2.25 -3.89 22.76
CA GLU A 305 2.50 -4.66 23.97
C GLU A 305 3.39 -3.90 24.97
N TYR A 306 4.46 -3.27 24.50
CA TYR A 306 5.34 -2.46 25.35
C TYR A 306 4.61 -1.25 25.95
N MET A 307 3.88 -0.48 25.12
CA MET A 307 3.21 0.75 25.58
C MET A 307 2.00 0.44 26.48
N LYS A 308 1.26 -0.63 26.24
CA LYS A 308 0.19 -1.09 27.16
C LYS A 308 0.71 -1.32 28.57
N LYS A 309 1.92 -1.84 28.72
CA LYS A 309 2.56 -2.10 30.00
C LYS A 309 3.12 -0.82 30.65
N ASN A 310 3.68 0.10 29.86
CA ASN A 310 4.48 1.22 30.36
C ASN A 310 3.76 2.57 30.35
N VAL A 311 2.58 2.67 29.68
CA VAL A 311 1.76 3.89 29.59
C VAL A 311 0.30 3.59 29.99
N PRO A 312 0.05 3.21 31.25
CA PRO A 312 -1.30 2.85 31.69
C PRO A 312 -2.26 4.05 31.60
N GLY A 313 -3.51 3.78 31.21
CA GLY A 313 -4.58 4.79 31.15
C GLY A 313 -4.64 5.57 29.84
N LEU A 314 -3.76 5.32 28.87
CA LEU A 314 -3.87 5.82 27.50
C LEU A 314 -4.41 4.70 26.59
N VAL A 315 -5.30 5.04 25.66
CA VAL A 315 -5.75 4.08 24.64
C VAL A 315 -4.65 3.86 23.62
N ILE A 316 -4.25 2.60 23.45
CA ILE A 316 -3.18 2.21 22.54
C ILE A 316 -3.77 1.61 21.29
N GLY A 317 -3.59 2.30 20.17
CA GLY A 317 -3.86 1.81 18.83
C GLY A 317 -2.58 1.40 18.11
N VAL A 318 -2.64 0.37 17.28
CA VAL A 318 -1.49 -0.09 16.49
C VAL A 318 -1.90 -0.20 15.03
N ILE A 319 -1.02 0.25 14.14
CA ILE A 319 -1.14 0.08 12.68
C ILE A 319 0.09 -0.68 12.15
N GLY A 320 -0.05 -1.32 11.01
CA GLY A 320 1.05 -1.97 10.26
C GLY A 320 0.82 -3.45 10.06
N GLY A 321 0.39 -3.79 8.84
CA GLY A 321 0.21 -5.17 8.43
C GLY A 321 -1.13 -5.82 8.81
N PHE A 322 -1.92 -5.26 9.68
CA PHE A 322 -3.22 -5.82 10.09
C PHE A 322 -4.16 -5.98 8.89
N HIS A 323 -4.36 -7.23 8.51
CA HIS A 323 -5.22 -7.60 7.39
C HIS A 323 -6.21 -8.71 7.78
N TYR A 324 -5.75 -9.73 8.51
CA TYR A 324 -6.57 -10.86 8.91
C TYR A 324 -7.31 -10.57 10.22
N PRO A 325 -8.66 -10.68 10.24
CA PRO A 325 -9.45 -10.35 11.43
C PRO A 325 -9.10 -11.20 12.65
N ALA A 326 -8.68 -12.45 12.45
CA ALA A 326 -8.25 -13.33 13.55
C ALA A 326 -7.00 -12.80 14.27
N THR A 327 -6.02 -12.24 13.51
CA THR A 327 -4.84 -11.59 14.09
C THR A 327 -5.23 -10.32 14.83
N CYS A 328 -6.17 -9.53 14.28
CA CYS A 328 -6.68 -8.33 14.94
C CYS A 328 -7.38 -8.66 16.26
N ASP A 329 -8.27 -9.66 16.26
CA ASP A 329 -9.00 -10.10 17.45
C ASP A 329 -8.06 -10.63 18.54
N LYS A 330 -7.09 -11.46 18.14
CA LYS A 330 -6.06 -11.99 19.04
C LYS A 330 -5.21 -10.88 19.69
N ALA A 331 -4.80 -9.88 18.93
CA ALA A 331 -4.00 -8.76 19.46
C ALA A 331 -4.73 -8.02 20.60
N ILE A 332 -6.05 -7.84 20.48
CA ILE A 332 -6.88 -7.23 21.51
C ILE A 332 -7.10 -8.19 22.68
N ALA A 333 -7.43 -9.45 22.38
CA ALA A 333 -7.64 -10.49 23.40
C ALA A 333 -6.42 -10.67 24.32
N GLU A 334 -5.22 -10.59 23.76
CA GLU A 334 -3.95 -10.67 24.49
C GLU A 334 -3.55 -9.36 25.21
N GLY A 335 -4.35 -8.31 25.08
CA GLY A 335 -4.09 -7.01 25.71
C GLY A 335 -2.91 -6.24 25.11
N LYS A 336 -2.52 -6.55 23.86
CA LYS A 336 -1.41 -5.89 23.17
C LYS A 336 -1.79 -4.58 22.50
N ALA A 337 -3.08 -4.37 22.26
CA ALA A 337 -3.67 -3.13 21.76
C ALA A 337 -5.09 -2.97 22.30
N ASP A 338 -5.60 -1.74 22.32
CA ASP A 338 -7.01 -1.45 22.61
C ASP A 338 -7.86 -1.36 21.34
N ILE A 339 -7.25 -0.84 20.26
CA ILE A 339 -7.87 -0.66 18.94
C ILE A 339 -6.86 -1.00 17.84
N ILE A 340 -7.37 -1.44 16.71
CA ILE A 340 -6.56 -1.82 15.54
C ILE A 340 -6.86 -0.86 14.39
N TYR A 341 -5.80 -0.25 13.89
CA TYR A 341 -5.86 0.57 12.67
C TYR A 341 -5.51 -0.25 11.44
N ALA A 342 -6.39 -0.23 10.45
CA ALA A 342 -6.16 -0.84 9.16
C ALA A 342 -6.25 0.21 8.04
N ALA A 343 -5.38 0.10 7.05
CA ALA A 343 -5.38 0.93 5.86
C ALA A 343 -5.57 0.06 4.61
N ARG A 344 -4.56 -0.73 4.26
CA ARG A 344 -4.55 -1.54 3.04
C ARG A 344 -5.63 -2.62 2.99
N ALA A 345 -6.12 -3.13 4.13
CA ALA A 345 -7.25 -4.04 4.19
C ALA A 345 -8.52 -3.41 3.59
N TYR A 346 -8.82 -2.17 3.96
CA TYR A 346 -9.93 -1.39 3.41
C TYR A 346 -9.70 -0.90 1.97
N ILE A 347 -8.46 -0.89 1.49
CA ILE A 347 -8.14 -0.58 0.09
C ILE A 347 -8.28 -1.83 -0.79
N SER A 348 -7.84 -2.98 -0.30
CA SER A 348 -7.96 -4.26 -1.05
C SER A 348 -9.39 -4.79 -1.10
N ASN A 349 -10.26 -4.38 -0.16
CA ASN A 349 -11.66 -4.75 -0.10
C ASN A 349 -12.52 -3.55 0.28
N ASN A 350 -13.45 -3.16 -0.58
CA ASN A 350 -14.39 -2.08 -0.27
C ASN A 350 -15.34 -2.44 0.90
N ASP A 351 -15.60 -3.72 1.08
CA ASP A 351 -16.50 -4.32 2.08
C ASP A 351 -15.76 -5.02 3.23
N TYR A 352 -14.46 -4.77 3.41
CA TYR A 352 -13.63 -5.43 4.42
C TYR A 352 -14.29 -5.54 5.79
N GLY A 353 -14.68 -4.42 6.36
CA GLY A 353 -15.23 -4.43 7.71
C GLY A 353 -16.61 -5.07 7.78
N GLN A 354 -17.42 -5.03 6.70
CA GLN A 354 -18.69 -5.73 6.63
C GLN A 354 -18.48 -7.25 6.66
N LEU A 355 -17.49 -7.75 5.91
CA LEU A 355 -17.11 -9.16 5.93
C LEU A 355 -16.65 -9.61 7.32
N VAL A 356 -15.91 -8.74 8.04
CA VAL A 356 -15.51 -8.99 9.44
C VAL A 356 -16.73 -9.09 10.36
N LEU A 357 -17.68 -8.14 10.26
CA LEU A 357 -18.92 -8.14 11.05
C LEU A 357 -19.76 -9.40 10.81
N GLU A 358 -19.77 -9.91 9.58
CA GLU A 358 -20.49 -11.12 9.18
C GLU A 358 -19.72 -12.41 9.49
N GLY A 359 -18.46 -12.34 9.94
CA GLY A 359 -17.61 -13.50 10.18
C GLY A 359 -17.16 -14.23 8.91
N ARG A 360 -17.16 -13.54 7.77
CA ARG A 360 -16.83 -14.03 6.41
C ARG A 360 -15.39 -13.67 6.02
N ASP A 361 -14.45 -13.94 6.88
CA ASP A 361 -13.04 -13.64 6.68
C ASP A 361 -12.40 -14.39 5.50
N ASP A 362 -12.94 -15.54 5.12
CA ASP A 362 -12.53 -16.30 3.94
C ASP A 362 -12.98 -15.66 2.61
N ASP A 363 -13.84 -14.63 2.64
CA ASP A 363 -14.20 -13.79 1.49
C ASP A 363 -13.31 -12.55 1.37
N ILE A 364 -12.46 -12.26 2.35
CA ILE A 364 -11.54 -11.13 2.32
C ILE A 364 -10.39 -11.40 1.34
N VAL A 365 -10.28 -10.55 0.32
CA VAL A 365 -9.18 -10.61 -0.68
C VAL A 365 -7.87 -10.22 -0.03
N PRO A 366 -6.84 -11.09 0.02
CA PRO A 366 -5.54 -10.77 0.60
C PRO A 366 -4.83 -9.60 -0.09
N CYS A 367 -4.23 -8.73 0.71
CA CYS A 367 -3.40 -7.63 0.21
C CYS A 367 -2.02 -8.17 -0.22
N LEU A 368 -1.56 -7.83 -1.43
CA LEU A 368 -0.24 -8.24 -1.93
C LEU A 368 0.94 -7.51 -1.28
N ARG A 369 0.72 -6.54 -0.45
CA ARG A 369 1.77 -5.68 0.16
C ARG A 369 2.70 -5.01 -0.86
N CYS A 370 2.23 -4.79 -2.08
CA CYS A 370 2.97 -4.21 -3.19
C CYS A 370 3.10 -2.68 -3.14
N ASN A 371 2.49 -2.03 -2.17
CA ASN A 371 2.49 -0.58 -1.92
C ASN A 371 2.03 0.33 -3.08
N LYS A 372 1.47 -0.23 -4.16
CA LYS A 372 0.95 0.57 -5.31
C LYS A 372 -0.20 1.52 -4.94
N CYS A 373 -0.83 1.34 -3.79
CA CYS A 373 -1.83 2.26 -3.25
C CYS A 373 -1.24 3.57 -2.70
N HIS A 374 0.09 3.64 -2.51
CA HIS A 374 0.80 4.84 -2.02
C HIS A 374 1.40 5.71 -3.12
N GLY A 375 1.19 5.39 -4.35
CA GLY A 375 1.70 6.13 -5.47
C GLY A 375 1.98 5.23 -6.65
N ARG A 376 2.15 5.84 -7.81
CA ARG A 376 2.54 5.17 -9.03
C ARG A 376 3.91 5.69 -9.46
N GLY A 377 4.73 4.84 -10.05
CA GLY A 377 5.92 5.28 -10.73
C GLY A 377 5.59 6.04 -12.02
N ALA A 378 6.50 6.89 -12.46
CA ALA A 378 6.36 7.69 -13.68
C ALA A 378 5.99 6.88 -14.93
N ASN A 379 6.27 5.60 -14.93
CA ASN A 379 6.06 4.69 -16.05
C ASN A 379 4.75 3.89 -15.97
N ASP A 380 3.91 4.07 -14.94
CA ASP A 380 2.63 3.38 -14.84
C ASP A 380 1.48 4.27 -15.36
N PRO A 381 1.00 4.04 -16.59
CA PRO A 381 -0.06 4.87 -17.19
C PRO A 381 -1.45 4.55 -16.63
N PHE A 382 -1.59 3.64 -15.67
CA PHE A 382 -2.88 3.16 -15.20
C PHE A 382 -3.37 3.88 -13.95
N VAL A 383 -4.64 4.20 -13.96
CA VAL A 383 -5.33 4.95 -12.90
C VAL A 383 -5.73 4.05 -11.72
N SER A 384 -5.80 2.72 -11.92
CA SER A 384 -6.13 1.79 -10.85
C SER A 384 -4.95 1.59 -9.90
N VAL A 385 -5.15 1.83 -8.63
CA VAL A 385 -4.06 1.90 -7.63
C VAL A 385 -3.92 0.62 -6.84
N CYS A 386 -4.99 -0.14 -6.58
CA CYS A 386 -4.88 -1.42 -5.89
C CYS A 386 -4.66 -2.55 -6.88
N SER A 387 -3.66 -3.42 -6.60
CA SER A 387 -3.36 -4.57 -7.47
C SER A 387 -4.45 -5.65 -7.47
N VAL A 388 -5.22 -5.79 -6.39
CA VAL A 388 -6.24 -6.82 -6.26
C VAL A 388 -7.67 -6.29 -6.28
N ASN A 389 -7.86 -4.99 -6.06
CA ASN A 389 -9.18 -4.34 -6.05
C ASN A 389 -9.30 -3.30 -7.18
N PRO A 390 -9.87 -3.67 -8.33
CA PRO A 390 -10.10 -2.72 -9.41
C PRO A 390 -11.26 -1.76 -9.16
N CYS A 391 -12.00 -1.94 -8.05
CA CYS A 391 -13.20 -1.16 -7.71
C CYS A 391 -12.92 0.00 -6.76
N ILE A 392 -11.69 0.14 -6.24
CA ILE A 392 -11.33 1.27 -5.38
C ILE A 392 -11.54 2.60 -6.12
N GLY A 393 -12.19 3.56 -5.47
CA GLY A 393 -12.57 4.84 -6.09
C GLY A 393 -13.79 4.77 -7.02
N LEU A 394 -14.42 3.60 -7.12
CA LEU A 394 -15.65 3.39 -7.89
C LEU A 394 -16.85 3.08 -6.97
N GLU A 395 -16.76 3.35 -5.67
CA GLU A 395 -17.75 2.95 -4.66
C GLU A 395 -19.16 3.36 -5.04
N GLN A 396 -19.35 4.58 -5.53
CA GLN A 396 -20.66 5.07 -6.00
C GLN A 396 -21.17 4.34 -7.26
N LYS A 397 -20.27 3.78 -8.07
CA LYS A 397 -20.60 3.14 -9.36
C LYS A 397 -20.81 1.64 -9.22
N VAL A 398 -20.12 1.00 -8.28
CA VAL A 398 -20.14 -0.47 -8.10
C VAL A 398 -21.55 -0.99 -7.92
N ALA A 399 -22.35 -0.36 -7.08
CA ALA A 399 -23.75 -0.78 -6.84
C ALA A 399 -24.62 -0.73 -8.11
N ARG A 400 -24.27 0.13 -9.09
CA ARG A 400 -24.97 0.20 -10.39
C ARG A 400 -24.37 -0.72 -11.45
N MET A 401 -23.09 -1.01 -11.37
CA MET A 401 -22.34 -1.80 -12.37
C MET A 401 -22.35 -3.30 -12.05
N GLN A 402 -22.35 -3.68 -10.78
CA GLN A 402 -22.29 -5.07 -10.33
C GLN A 402 -23.68 -5.66 -10.03
N VAL A 403 -24.70 -5.22 -10.75
CA VAL A 403 -26.04 -5.84 -10.62
C VAL A 403 -26.12 -7.09 -11.48
N PRO A 404 -26.86 -8.14 -11.01
CA PRO A 404 -27.13 -9.32 -11.81
C PRO A 404 -27.84 -8.95 -13.12
N THR A 405 -27.43 -9.58 -14.22
CA THR A 405 -28.08 -9.39 -15.52
C THR A 405 -29.34 -10.25 -15.64
N LYS A 406 -30.29 -9.79 -16.44
CA LYS A 406 -31.45 -10.62 -16.82
C LYS A 406 -31.00 -11.66 -17.86
N GLY A 407 -31.07 -12.94 -17.52
CA GLY A 407 -30.64 -14.02 -18.39
C GLY A 407 -29.12 -14.26 -18.33
N GLY A 408 -28.72 -15.19 -17.48
CA GLY A 408 -27.30 -15.59 -17.35
C GLY A 408 -26.79 -16.25 -18.63
N LYS A 409 -25.53 -15.92 -19.00
CA LYS A 409 -24.78 -16.55 -20.11
C LYS A 409 -23.88 -17.67 -19.59
N ARG A 410 -23.70 -18.72 -20.42
CA ARG A 410 -22.64 -19.71 -20.20
C ARG A 410 -21.30 -19.15 -20.77
N VAL A 411 -20.28 -19.10 -19.96
CA VAL A 411 -19.00 -18.48 -20.32
C VAL A 411 -17.86 -19.48 -20.18
N ALA A 412 -17.17 -19.80 -21.27
CA ALA A 412 -15.93 -20.56 -21.23
C ALA A 412 -14.75 -19.63 -20.99
N ILE A 413 -13.88 -19.96 -20.02
CA ILE A 413 -12.64 -19.24 -19.73
C ILE A 413 -11.47 -20.19 -19.97
N ILE A 414 -10.57 -19.84 -20.89
CA ILE A 414 -9.45 -20.67 -21.30
C ILE A 414 -8.18 -20.23 -20.57
N GLY A 415 -7.75 -21.07 -19.61
CA GLY A 415 -6.66 -20.82 -18.68
C GLY A 415 -7.14 -20.60 -17.26
N GLY A 416 -6.41 -21.15 -16.26
CA GLY A 416 -6.73 -21.12 -14.83
C GLY A 416 -5.84 -20.20 -13.99
N GLY A 417 -5.31 -19.15 -14.60
CA GLY A 417 -4.49 -18.13 -13.91
C GLY A 417 -5.31 -17.18 -13.02
N PRO A 418 -4.66 -16.30 -12.26
CA PRO A 418 -5.33 -15.41 -11.31
C PRO A 418 -6.36 -14.49 -11.96
N VAL A 419 -6.10 -14.04 -13.18
CA VAL A 419 -7.02 -13.18 -13.96
C VAL A 419 -8.27 -13.94 -14.37
N ALA A 420 -8.14 -15.21 -14.77
CA ALA A 420 -9.25 -16.09 -15.11
C ALA A 420 -10.14 -16.36 -13.91
N MET A 421 -9.55 -16.77 -12.78
CA MET A 421 -10.29 -17.05 -11.54
C MET A 421 -11.04 -15.80 -11.05
N ARG A 422 -10.39 -14.65 -11.04
CA ARG A 422 -11.07 -13.41 -10.62
C ARG A 422 -12.17 -12.98 -11.59
N CYS A 423 -11.97 -13.18 -12.89
CA CYS A 423 -13.02 -12.94 -13.90
C CYS A 423 -14.23 -13.85 -13.68
N ALA A 424 -14.01 -15.13 -13.39
CA ALA A 424 -15.07 -16.08 -13.09
C ALA A 424 -15.92 -15.66 -11.88
N MET A 425 -15.28 -15.16 -10.80
CA MET A 425 -15.98 -14.62 -9.64
C MET A 425 -16.89 -13.44 -10.04
N TYR A 426 -16.36 -12.45 -10.77
CA TYR A 426 -17.15 -11.29 -11.21
C TYR A 426 -18.31 -11.69 -12.16
N LEU A 427 -18.09 -12.66 -13.03
CA LEU A 427 -19.14 -13.17 -13.91
C LEU A 427 -20.27 -13.83 -13.12
N GLN A 428 -19.93 -14.64 -12.11
CA GLN A 428 -20.92 -15.26 -11.24
C GLN A 428 -21.71 -14.22 -10.43
N ASP A 429 -21.02 -13.19 -9.90
CA ASP A 429 -21.69 -12.06 -9.21
C ASP A 429 -22.67 -11.31 -10.14
N ARG A 430 -22.43 -11.36 -11.46
CA ARG A 430 -23.31 -10.80 -12.50
C ARG A 430 -24.44 -11.76 -12.92
N GLY A 431 -24.47 -12.98 -12.40
CA GLY A 431 -25.49 -13.99 -12.74
C GLY A 431 -25.15 -14.86 -13.96
N HIS A 432 -23.91 -14.85 -14.42
CA HIS A 432 -23.43 -15.74 -15.48
C HIS A 432 -22.91 -17.05 -14.90
N THR A 433 -22.74 -18.06 -15.76
CA THR A 433 -22.21 -19.38 -15.39
C THR A 433 -20.83 -19.56 -16.04
N PRO A 434 -19.73 -19.21 -15.35
CA PRO A 434 -18.37 -19.41 -15.84
C PRO A 434 -17.93 -20.87 -15.70
N VAL A 435 -17.14 -21.35 -16.67
CA VAL A 435 -16.45 -22.64 -16.66
C VAL A 435 -15.01 -22.42 -17.04
N ILE A 436 -14.06 -22.85 -16.21
CA ILE A 436 -12.62 -22.69 -16.44
C ILE A 436 -12.04 -23.99 -17.01
N TYR A 437 -11.22 -23.86 -18.05
CA TYR A 437 -10.42 -24.94 -18.64
C TYR A 437 -8.94 -24.65 -18.39
N GLU A 438 -8.27 -25.53 -17.61
CA GLU A 438 -6.85 -25.40 -17.28
C GLU A 438 -6.10 -26.65 -17.74
N LYS A 439 -5.08 -26.45 -18.56
CA LYS A 439 -4.25 -27.56 -19.10
C LYS A 439 -3.38 -28.24 -18.04
N GLY A 440 -3.00 -27.49 -17.01
CA GLY A 440 -2.16 -27.96 -15.91
C GLY A 440 -2.94 -28.72 -14.85
N PRO A 441 -2.22 -29.37 -13.92
CA PRO A 441 -2.83 -30.15 -12.83
C PRO A 441 -3.40 -29.27 -11.70
N GLN A 442 -3.17 -27.96 -11.71
CA GLN A 442 -3.59 -27.04 -10.67
C GLN A 442 -3.84 -25.63 -11.21
N LEU A 443 -4.69 -24.89 -10.51
CA LEU A 443 -4.92 -23.47 -10.76
C LEU A 443 -3.74 -22.62 -10.23
N GLY A 444 -3.63 -21.39 -10.73
CA GLY A 444 -2.66 -20.38 -10.26
C GLY A 444 -1.80 -19.78 -11.37
N GLY A 445 -1.61 -20.47 -12.50
CA GLY A 445 -0.87 -19.94 -13.64
C GLY A 445 0.53 -19.44 -13.26
N ALA A 446 0.89 -18.23 -13.69
CA ALA A 446 2.23 -17.68 -13.46
C ALA A 446 2.58 -17.43 -11.96
N ILE A 447 1.61 -17.34 -11.07
CA ILE A 447 1.86 -17.06 -9.65
C ILE A 447 2.04 -18.31 -8.78
N ILE A 448 2.10 -19.50 -9.37
CA ILE A 448 2.39 -20.75 -8.65
C ILE A 448 3.76 -20.68 -7.92
N HIS A 449 4.73 -19.98 -8.49
CA HIS A 449 6.05 -19.80 -7.87
C HIS A 449 6.02 -19.16 -6.47
N ALA A 450 4.93 -18.49 -6.09
CA ALA A 450 4.76 -17.93 -4.76
C ALA A 450 4.76 -18.97 -3.62
N ASP A 451 4.62 -20.26 -3.94
CA ASP A 451 4.66 -21.34 -2.96
C ASP A 451 6.07 -21.63 -2.44
N TYR A 452 7.10 -21.19 -3.15
CA TYR A 452 8.49 -21.57 -2.88
C TYR A 452 9.32 -20.53 -2.14
N ALA A 453 9.09 -19.22 -2.42
CA ALA A 453 9.82 -18.14 -1.76
C ALA A 453 9.05 -17.61 -0.56
N GLU A 454 9.68 -17.57 0.62
CA GLU A 454 9.05 -17.16 1.88
C GLU A 454 8.49 -15.73 1.78
N PHE A 455 9.26 -14.80 1.25
CA PHE A 455 8.85 -13.41 1.08
C PHE A 455 7.74 -13.19 0.05
N LYS A 456 7.33 -14.24 -0.66
CA LYS A 456 6.16 -14.22 -1.54
C LYS A 456 4.85 -14.65 -0.85
N TRP A 457 4.85 -14.78 0.47
CA TRP A 457 3.68 -15.22 1.22
C TRP A 457 2.41 -14.38 0.94
N PRO A 458 2.43 -13.04 0.70
CA PRO A 458 1.19 -12.33 0.39
C PRO A 458 0.62 -12.73 -0.98
N LEU A 459 1.49 -13.07 -1.93
CA LEU A 459 1.09 -13.55 -3.25
C LEU A 459 0.55 -14.99 -3.18
N ARG A 460 1.17 -15.84 -2.34
CA ARG A 460 0.70 -17.20 -2.05
C ARG A 460 -0.71 -17.16 -1.42
N ASP A 461 -0.93 -16.28 -0.45
CA ASP A 461 -2.23 -16.13 0.19
C ASP A 461 -3.30 -15.68 -0.82
N PHE A 462 -2.97 -14.73 -1.69
CA PHE A 462 -3.87 -14.32 -2.77
C PHE A 462 -4.19 -15.45 -3.76
N LYS A 463 -3.18 -16.23 -4.15
CA LYS A 463 -3.38 -17.42 -5.00
C LYS A 463 -4.32 -18.42 -4.31
N ASN A 464 -4.04 -18.74 -3.06
CA ASN A 464 -4.82 -19.71 -2.28
C ASN A 464 -6.26 -19.22 -2.05
N PHE A 465 -6.46 -17.94 -1.80
CA PHE A 465 -7.78 -17.30 -1.76
C PHE A 465 -8.54 -17.53 -3.07
N LEU A 466 -7.93 -17.26 -4.21
CA LEU A 466 -8.60 -17.44 -5.50
C LEU A 466 -9.00 -18.90 -5.75
N ILE A 467 -8.13 -19.85 -5.43
CA ILE A 467 -8.42 -21.29 -5.55
C ILE A 467 -9.57 -21.69 -4.62
N HIS A 468 -9.51 -21.27 -3.35
CA HIS A 468 -10.57 -21.50 -2.37
C HIS A 468 -11.91 -20.93 -2.84
N GLN A 469 -11.92 -19.75 -3.43
CA GLN A 469 -13.14 -19.15 -3.96
C GLN A 469 -13.74 -19.93 -5.14
N MET A 470 -12.95 -20.61 -5.96
CA MET A 470 -13.49 -21.48 -7.02
C MET A 470 -14.31 -22.63 -6.40
N ASP A 471 -13.77 -23.29 -5.39
CA ASP A 471 -14.45 -24.38 -4.68
C ASP A 471 -15.67 -23.87 -3.90
N LYS A 472 -15.49 -22.83 -3.08
CA LYS A 472 -16.57 -22.27 -2.23
C LYS A 472 -17.77 -21.81 -3.05
N ARG A 473 -17.52 -21.22 -4.22
CA ARG A 473 -18.57 -20.69 -5.12
C ARG A 473 -19.13 -21.75 -6.07
N GLY A 474 -18.58 -22.96 -6.09
CA GLY A 474 -18.98 -24.03 -7.00
C GLY A 474 -18.74 -23.68 -8.47
N ILE A 475 -17.70 -22.90 -8.77
CA ILE A 475 -17.33 -22.57 -10.14
C ILE A 475 -16.70 -23.81 -10.79
N ALA A 476 -17.26 -24.25 -11.91
CA ALA A 476 -16.75 -25.43 -12.61
C ALA A 476 -15.33 -25.21 -13.15
N VAL A 477 -14.42 -26.14 -12.83
CA VAL A 477 -13.02 -26.12 -13.26
C VAL A 477 -12.64 -27.48 -13.83
N HIS A 478 -12.14 -27.50 -15.06
CA HIS A 478 -11.60 -28.67 -15.72
C HIS A 478 -10.06 -28.58 -15.72
N LEU A 479 -9.43 -29.25 -14.77
CA LEU A 479 -7.97 -29.41 -14.71
C LEU A 479 -7.48 -30.49 -15.70
N ASN A 480 -6.17 -30.50 -16.01
CA ASN A 480 -5.55 -31.40 -16.97
C ASN A 480 -6.30 -31.43 -18.32
N THR A 481 -6.90 -30.31 -18.70
CA THR A 481 -7.76 -30.20 -19.88
C THR A 481 -7.27 -29.06 -20.77
N GLU A 482 -6.49 -29.42 -21.78
CA GLU A 482 -6.10 -28.48 -22.82
C GLU A 482 -7.28 -28.25 -23.77
N ALA A 483 -7.91 -27.09 -23.61
CA ALA A 483 -9.04 -26.73 -24.46
C ALA A 483 -8.60 -26.54 -25.92
N THR A 484 -9.40 -27.09 -26.86
CA THR A 484 -9.26 -26.82 -28.28
C THR A 484 -10.44 -26.02 -28.81
N PRO A 485 -10.29 -25.27 -29.92
CA PRO A 485 -11.40 -24.56 -30.54
C PRO A 485 -12.59 -25.48 -30.88
N GLU A 486 -12.33 -26.69 -31.32
CA GLU A 486 -13.35 -27.69 -31.68
C GLU A 486 -14.16 -28.10 -30.44
N MET A 487 -13.46 -28.40 -29.34
CA MET A 487 -14.09 -28.76 -28.06
C MET A 487 -14.99 -27.64 -27.55
N ILE A 488 -14.50 -26.39 -27.56
CA ILE A 488 -15.25 -25.23 -27.07
C ILE A 488 -16.48 -24.93 -27.96
N LYS A 489 -16.35 -25.07 -29.29
CA LYS A 489 -17.50 -24.93 -30.21
C LYS A 489 -18.57 -25.96 -29.95
N ALA A 490 -18.20 -27.23 -29.69
CA ALA A 490 -19.14 -28.31 -29.43
C ALA A 490 -19.99 -28.10 -28.16
N GLU A 491 -19.47 -27.38 -27.18
CA GLU A 491 -20.13 -27.08 -25.91
C GLU A 491 -21.17 -25.93 -26.00
N ASN A 492 -21.24 -25.20 -27.12
CA ASN A 492 -22.17 -24.10 -27.38
C ASN A 492 -22.22 -23.02 -26.27
N TYR A 493 -21.08 -22.48 -25.88
CA TYR A 493 -21.00 -21.34 -24.97
C TYR A 493 -21.51 -20.04 -25.63
N ASP A 494 -22.09 -19.15 -24.83
CA ASP A 494 -22.49 -17.81 -25.30
C ASP A 494 -21.28 -16.90 -25.48
N VAL A 495 -20.29 -17.06 -24.60
CA VAL A 495 -19.08 -16.23 -24.53
C VAL A 495 -17.85 -17.11 -24.35
N VAL A 496 -16.77 -16.75 -25.01
CA VAL A 496 -15.43 -17.32 -24.77
C VAL A 496 -14.48 -16.22 -24.33
N ILE A 497 -13.78 -16.46 -23.24
CA ILE A 497 -12.73 -15.59 -22.70
C ILE A 497 -11.40 -16.32 -22.75
N ALA A 498 -10.48 -15.85 -23.58
CA ALA A 498 -9.11 -16.34 -23.60
C ALA A 498 -8.28 -15.64 -22.51
N ALA A 499 -7.75 -16.42 -21.57
CA ALA A 499 -6.88 -16.02 -20.48
C ALA A 499 -5.60 -16.88 -20.43
N THR A 500 -5.06 -17.19 -21.62
CA THR A 500 -3.97 -18.15 -21.86
C THR A 500 -2.58 -17.68 -21.43
N GLY A 501 -2.48 -16.49 -20.82
CA GLY A 501 -1.25 -15.99 -20.21
C GLY A 501 -0.13 -15.67 -21.20
N ALA A 502 1.12 -15.79 -20.74
CA ALA A 502 2.32 -15.50 -21.50
C ALA A 502 3.42 -16.53 -21.16
N ASN A 503 4.41 -16.66 -22.03
CA ASN A 503 5.59 -17.49 -21.83
C ASN A 503 6.83 -16.62 -21.56
N PRO A 504 7.84 -17.13 -20.83
CA PRO A 504 9.12 -16.44 -20.69
C PRO A 504 9.73 -16.09 -22.04
N MET A 505 10.34 -14.92 -22.12
CA MET A 505 11.01 -14.47 -23.33
C MET A 505 12.48 -14.94 -23.31
N VAL A 506 12.89 -15.60 -24.38
CA VAL A 506 14.31 -15.91 -24.62
C VAL A 506 14.89 -14.84 -25.52
N LEU A 507 15.92 -14.14 -25.02
CA LEU A 507 16.64 -13.15 -25.81
C LEU A 507 17.56 -13.83 -26.83
N PRO A 508 17.74 -13.27 -28.04
CA PRO A 508 18.64 -13.81 -29.06
C PRO A 508 20.09 -13.47 -28.72
N ILE A 509 20.59 -14.02 -27.62
CA ILE A 509 21.97 -13.85 -27.16
C ILE A 509 22.82 -15.00 -27.74
N PRO A 510 24.00 -14.74 -28.35
CA PRO A 510 24.91 -15.78 -28.76
C PRO A 510 25.22 -16.78 -27.65
N GLY A 511 25.02 -18.07 -27.89
CA GLY A 511 25.18 -19.14 -26.91
C GLY A 511 23.98 -19.40 -26.00
N ALA A 512 22.88 -18.62 -26.13
CA ALA A 512 21.64 -18.92 -25.44
C ALA A 512 20.97 -20.17 -26.04
N ASP A 513 20.94 -21.24 -25.26
CA ASP A 513 20.27 -22.49 -25.59
C ASP A 513 19.05 -22.65 -24.68
N PRO A 514 17.81 -22.57 -25.20
CA PRO A 514 16.60 -22.67 -24.38
C PRO A 514 16.51 -23.93 -23.51
N GLU A 515 17.16 -25.02 -23.92
CA GLU A 515 17.18 -26.28 -23.16
C GLU A 515 18.14 -26.26 -21.96
N LYS A 516 19.07 -25.29 -21.94
CA LYS A 516 20.04 -25.07 -20.85
C LYS A 516 19.77 -23.86 -19.98
N LEU A 517 18.77 -23.06 -20.35
CA LEU A 517 18.36 -21.89 -19.58
C LEU A 517 17.32 -22.25 -18.54
N PHE A 518 17.43 -21.62 -17.37
CA PHE A 518 16.40 -21.66 -16.35
C PHE A 518 15.48 -20.43 -16.47
N PHE A 519 14.25 -20.58 -16.01
CA PHE A 519 13.26 -19.50 -15.94
C PHE A 519 12.73 -19.32 -14.52
N ALA A 520 12.08 -18.20 -14.23
CA ALA A 520 11.68 -17.84 -12.88
C ALA A 520 10.93 -18.95 -12.13
N GLN A 521 9.92 -19.56 -12.75
CA GLN A 521 9.11 -20.61 -12.09
C GLN A 521 9.95 -21.84 -11.71
N GLU A 522 10.81 -22.30 -12.63
CA GLU A 522 11.68 -23.44 -12.39
C GLU A 522 12.76 -23.12 -11.36
N THR A 523 13.34 -21.93 -11.41
CA THR A 523 14.33 -21.47 -10.45
C THR A 523 13.77 -21.44 -9.02
N PHE A 524 12.56 -20.94 -8.83
CA PHE A 524 11.92 -20.95 -7.52
C PHE A 524 11.57 -22.36 -7.05
N ALA A 525 11.09 -23.22 -7.96
CA ALA A 525 10.66 -24.59 -7.62
C ALA A 525 11.84 -25.53 -7.36
N HIS A 526 12.95 -25.35 -8.08
CA HIS A 526 14.07 -26.29 -8.12
C HIS A 526 15.43 -25.58 -8.05
N PRO A 527 15.71 -24.78 -6.99
CA PRO A 527 17.01 -24.12 -6.86
C PRO A 527 18.18 -25.11 -6.80
N GLU A 528 17.94 -26.34 -6.32
CA GLU A 528 18.92 -27.42 -6.23
C GLU A 528 19.47 -27.91 -7.60
N LYS A 529 18.80 -27.57 -8.70
CA LYS A 529 19.29 -27.89 -10.06
C LYS A 529 20.32 -26.88 -10.56
N LEU A 530 20.49 -25.74 -9.91
CA LEU A 530 21.43 -24.72 -10.31
C LEU A 530 22.79 -24.94 -9.66
N GLY A 531 23.85 -24.51 -10.37
CA GLY A 531 25.21 -24.54 -9.85
C GLY A 531 25.50 -23.49 -8.80
N GLU A 532 26.76 -23.38 -8.35
CA GLU A 532 27.16 -22.44 -7.32
C GLU A 532 27.06 -20.98 -7.81
N ASN A 533 27.53 -20.70 -9.03
CA ASN A 533 27.54 -19.36 -9.61
C ASN A 533 26.37 -19.24 -10.60
N VAL A 534 25.37 -18.46 -10.24
CA VAL A 534 24.17 -18.28 -11.05
C VAL A 534 24.09 -16.85 -11.57
N VAL A 535 23.97 -16.70 -12.88
CA VAL A 535 23.77 -15.42 -13.54
C VAL A 535 22.30 -15.26 -13.91
N VAL A 536 21.66 -14.19 -13.41
CA VAL A 536 20.30 -13.80 -13.76
C VAL A 536 20.36 -12.70 -14.80
N ILE A 537 19.84 -12.94 -15.99
CA ILE A 537 19.78 -11.97 -17.10
C ILE A 537 18.43 -11.25 -17.05
N GLY A 538 18.49 -9.96 -16.71
CA GLY A 538 17.34 -9.06 -16.50
C GLY A 538 17.11 -8.78 -15.02
N GLY A 539 17.38 -7.53 -14.62
CA GLY A 539 17.29 -7.03 -13.25
C GLY A 539 16.01 -6.23 -12.98
N GLY A 540 14.87 -6.61 -13.58
CA GLY A 540 13.56 -6.14 -13.14
C GLY A 540 13.18 -6.70 -11.76
N GLU A 541 12.00 -6.33 -11.20
CA GLU A 541 11.55 -6.82 -9.87
C GLU A 541 11.72 -8.33 -9.74
N VAL A 542 11.27 -9.11 -10.71
CA VAL A 542 11.34 -10.59 -10.67
C VAL A 542 12.78 -11.09 -10.69
N GLY A 543 13.67 -10.47 -11.48
CA GLY A 543 15.07 -10.88 -11.55
C GLY A 543 15.82 -10.59 -10.25
N VAL A 544 15.55 -9.46 -9.61
CA VAL A 544 16.08 -9.11 -8.28
C VAL A 544 15.58 -10.11 -7.23
N GLU A 545 14.28 -10.39 -7.20
CA GLU A 545 13.70 -11.38 -6.27
C GLU A 545 14.29 -12.78 -6.45
N ILE A 546 14.57 -13.19 -7.68
CA ILE A 546 15.30 -14.45 -7.97
C ILE A 546 16.70 -14.40 -7.37
N GLY A 547 17.44 -13.31 -7.58
CA GLY A 547 18.78 -13.12 -7.03
C GLY A 547 18.82 -13.21 -5.50
N ILE A 548 17.87 -12.53 -4.80
CA ILE A 548 17.71 -12.62 -3.35
C ILE A 548 17.39 -14.05 -2.91
N TYR A 549 16.43 -14.69 -3.57
CA TYR A 549 16.05 -16.08 -3.27
C TYR A 549 17.22 -17.04 -3.38
N LEU A 550 18.00 -16.95 -4.48
CA LEU A 550 19.17 -17.78 -4.71
C LEU A 550 20.26 -17.51 -3.68
N SER A 551 20.52 -16.25 -3.33
CA SER A 551 21.46 -15.90 -2.24
C SER A 551 21.07 -16.59 -0.93
N ARG A 552 19.80 -16.55 -0.55
CA ARG A 552 19.25 -17.24 0.65
C ARG A 552 19.35 -18.76 0.59
N LYS A 553 19.41 -19.33 -0.62
CA LYS A 553 19.65 -20.77 -0.84
C LYS A 553 21.13 -21.14 -0.90
N GLY A 554 22.04 -20.16 -0.78
CA GLY A 554 23.48 -20.36 -0.74
C GLY A 554 24.20 -20.27 -2.08
N HIS A 555 23.50 -19.91 -3.17
CA HIS A 555 24.11 -19.65 -4.47
C HIS A 555 24.73 -18.25 -4.53
N LYS A 556 25.78 -18.07 -5.33
CA LYS A 556 26.33 -16.76 -5.69
C LYS A 556 25.54 -16.22 -6.89
N ALA A 557 24.63 -15.29 -6.64
CA ALA A 557 23.72 -14.77 -7.65
C ALA A 557 24.21 -13.41 -8.20
N SER A 558 24.54 -13.38 -9.49
CA SER A 558 24.88 -12.14 -10.21
C SER A 558 23.72 -11.72 -11.11
N VAL A 559 23.08 -10.59 -10.81
CA VAL A 559 21.95 -10.04 -11.57
C VAL A 559 22.45 -8.99 -12.55
N LEU A 560 22.38 -9.25 -13.85
CA LEU A 560 22.79 -8.36 -14.92
C LEU A 560 21.59 -7.54 -15.44
N GLU A 561 21.67 -6.22 -15.33
CA GLU A 561 20.66 -5.28 -15.83
C GLU A 561 21.27 -4.28 -16.81
N MET A 562 20.64 -4.13 -17.98
CA MET A 562 21.11 -3.19 -19.00
C MET A 562 20.84 -1.72 -18.69
N ARG A 563 19.83 -1.45 -17.87
CA ARG A 563 19.52 -0.09 -17.38
C ARG A 563 20.49 0.32 -16.27
N ASP A 564 20.40 1.57 -15.85
CA ASP A 564 21.28 2.19 -14.85
C ASP A 564 20.94 1.83 -13.39
N ARG A 565 19.81 1.11 -13.16
CA ARG A 565 19.43 0.63 -11.84
C ARG A 565 18.65 -0.69 -11.89
N LEU A 566 18.75 -1.46 -10.81
CA LEU A 566 17.93 -2.64 -10.58
C LEU A 566 16.46 -2.27 -10.30
N ALA A 567 15.56 -3.21 -10.55
CA ALA A 567 14.12 -3.07 -10.34
C ALA A 567 13.56 -1.75 -10.88
N ALA A 568 14.10 -1.23 -12.00
CA ALA A 568 13.69 0.03 -12.60
C ALA A 568 12.24 0.03 -13.12
N ASP A 569 11.58 -1.12 -13.15
CA ASP A 569 10.16 -1.32 -13.43
C ASP A 569 9.28 -1.22 -12.17
N SER A 570 9.88 -1.18 -10.97
CA SER A 570 9.15 -0.96 -9.74
C SER A 570 8.47 0.43 -9.76
N THR A 571 7.16 0.41 -9.56
CA THR A 571 6.32 1.61 -9.64
C THR A 571 5.90 2.15 -8.28
N ALA A 572 6.23 1.45 -7.20
CA ALA A 572 5.85 1.82 -5.85
C ALA A 572 7.09 2.21 -5.04
N ILE A 573 7.17 3.45 -4.60
CA ILE A 573 8.35 4.03 -3.96
C ILE A 573 8.75 3.26 -2.71
N HIS A 574 7.82 3.11 -1.76
CA HIS A 574 8.10 2.40 -0.52
C HIS A 574 8.41 0.91 -0.73
N TYR A 575 7.92 0.31 -1.81
CA TYR A 575 8.30 -1.05 -2.17
C TYR A 575 9.74 -1.11 -2.68
N TYR A 576 10.14 -0.14 -3.51
CA TYR A 576 11.49 -0.09 -4.07
C TYR A 576 12.55 0.05 -2.97
N SER A 577 12.39 0.99 -2.03
CA SER A 577 13.35 1.21 -0.94
C SER A 577 13.54 -0.07 -0.10
N MET A 578 12.46 -0.71 0.29
CA MET A 578 12.54 -1.95 1.07
C MET A 578 13.09 -3.14 0.26
N LEU A 579 12.84 -3.19 -1.05
CA LEU A 579 13.45 -4.20 -1.93
C LEU A 579 14.95 -3.95 -2.08
N GLU A 580 15.38 -2.68 -2.16
CA GLU A 580 16.79 -2.28 -2.20
C GLU A 580 17.51 -2.73 -0.92
N GLU A 581 16.98 -2.43 0.24
CA GLU A 581 17.51 -2.92 1.51
C GLU A 581 17.60 -4.45 1.55
N ALA A 582 16.60 -5.14 0.99
CA ALA A 582 16.59 -6.60 0.99
C ALA A 582 17.74 -7.20 0.15
N TRP A 583 18.04 -6.65 -1.02
CA TRP A 583 19.19 -7.18 -1.80
C TRP A 583 20.55 -6.72 -1.28
N GLU A 584 20.64 -5.52 -0.68
CA GLU A 584 21.87 -5.03 -0.05
C GLU A 584 22.25 -5.86 1.19
N ALA A 585 21.26 -6.42 1.88
CA ALA A 585 21.48 -7.31 3.02
C ALA A 585 21.93 -8.73 2.63
N GLU A 586 21.86 -9.12 1.36
CA GLU A 586 22.17 -10.48 0.91
C GLU A 586 23.66 -10.64 0.58
N PRO A 587 24.42 -11.48 1.31
CA PRO A 587 25.87 -11.55 1.17
C PRO A 587 26.35 -12.16 -0.16
N ASN A 588 25.51 -12.98 -0.81
CA ASN A 588 25.82 -13.65 -2.07
C ASN A 588 25.10 -13.03 -3.28
N PHE A 589 24.48 -11.85 -3.11
CA PHE A 589 23.84 -11.11 -4.19
C PHE A 589 24.80 -10.07 -4.77
N THR A 590 24.91 -10.04 -6.10
CA THR A 590 25.67 -9.00 -6.83
C THR A 590 24.80 -8.42 -7.93
N GLY A 591 24.43 -7.15 -7.82
CA GLY A 591 23.74 -6.40 -8.88
C GLY A 591 24.73 -5.68 -9.79
N ILE A 592 24.64 -5.91 -11.09
CA ILE A 592 25.49 -5.27 -12.10
C ILE A 592 24.62 -4.52 -13.09
N THR A 593 24.61 -3.20 -13.00
CA THR A 593 23.81 -2.29 -13.84
C THR A 593 24.60 -1.73 -15.01
N GLY A 594 23.92 -1.23 -16.05
CA GLY A 594 24.56 -0.81 -17.29
C GLY A 594 25.21 -1.99 -18.05
N ALA A 595 24.79 -3.21 -17.76
CA ALA A 595 25.38 -4.44 -18.25
C ALA A 595 24.53 -5.05 -19.39
N ARG A 596 24.92 -4.82 -20.62
CA ARG A 596 24.27 -5.41 -21.79
C ARG A 596 24.92 -6.76 -22.11
N VAL A 597 24.22 -7.85 -21.82
CA VAL A 597 24.71 -9.20 -22.09
C VAL A 597 25.05 -9.38 -23.58
N ALA A 598 26.26 -9.87 -23.86
CA ALA A 598 26.81 -10.04 -25.20
C ALA A 598 26.83 -11.50 -25.64
N ALA A 599 27.19 -12.45 -24.74
CA ALA A 599 27.24 -13.87 -25.04
C ALA A 599 27.14 -14.73 -23.77
N ILE A 600 26.59 -15.92 -23.91
CA ILE A 600 26.64 -16.99 -22.92
C ILE A 600 27.66 -18.00 -23.41
N LYS A 601 28.70 -18.24 -22.61
CA LYS A 601 29.79 -19.18 -22.91
C LYS A 601 29.82 -20.31 -21.88
N ASP A 602 30.61 -21.32 -22.15
CA ASP A 602 30.84 -22.38 -21.18
C ASP A 602 31.52 -21.81 -19.92
N GLY A 603 30.86 -21.90 -18.79
CA GLY A 603 31.30 -21.39 -17.49
C GLY A 603 31.27 -19.88 -17.28
N ALA A 604 30.73 -19.07 -18.22
CA ALA A 604 30.68 -17.61 -18.04
C ALA A 604 29.59 -16.91 -18.87
N VAL A 605 29.17 -15.74 -18.41
CA VAL A 605 28.37 -14.78 -19.19
C VAL A 605 29.20 -13.53 -19.46
N GLU A 606 29.35 -13.18 -20.73
CA GLU A 606 29.97 -11.92 -21.15
C GLU A 606 28.94 -10.80 -21.32
N TYR A 607 29.30 -9.61 -20.88
CA TYR A 607 28.50 -8.40 -21.07
C TYR A 607 29.35 -7.19 -21.42
N ILE A 608 28.73 -6.20 -22.02
CA ILE A 608 29.36 -4.92 -22.33
C ILE A 608 28.88 -3.94 -21.24
N ASP A 609 29.85 -3.35 -20.53
CA ASP A 609 29.59 -2.37 -19.47
C ASP A 609 29.22 -0.98 -20.05
N LYS A 610 28.90 -0.03 -19.18
CA LYS A 610 28.55 1.34 -19.55
C LYS A 610 29.64 2.10 -20.31
N ASP A 611 30.90 1.68 -20.16
CA ASP A 611 32.06 2.31 -20.80
C ASP A 611 32.43 1.63 -22.13
N GLY A 612 31.67 0.59 -22.54
CA GLY A 612 31.83 -0.14 -23.78
C GLY A 612 32.87 -1.28 -23.71
N ASN A 613 33.38 -1.60 -22.52
CA ASN A 613 34.34 -2.71 -22.33
C ASN A 613 33.58 -4.03 -22.17
N THR A 614 34.21 -5.11 -22.71
CA THR A 614 33.71 -6.46 -22.47
C THR A 614 34.18 -6.95 -21.11
N GLN A 615 33.22 -7.34 -20.28
CA GLN A 615 33.40 -7.93 -18.95
C GLN A 615 32.87 -9.37 -18.95
N SER A 616 33.24 -10.16 -17.95
CA SER A 616 32.80 -11.54 -17.80
C SER A 616 32.47 -11.88 -16.35
N VAL A 617 31.37 -12.62 -16.13
CA VAL A 617 30.95 -13.14 -14.83
C VAL A 617 30.92 -14.67 -14.90
N PRO A 618 31.48 -15.38 -13.91
CA PRO A 618 31.37 -16.85 -13.82
C PRO A 618 29.89 -17.30 -13.76
N ALA A 619 29.54 -18.34 -14.48
CA ALA A 619 28.18 -18.87 -14.56
C ALA A 619 28.18 -20.39 -14.74
N ASP A 620 27.76 -21.09 -13.69
CA ASP A 620 27.47 -22.54 -13.79
C ASP A 620 26.02 -22.74 -14.28
N SER A 621 25.17 -21.77 -14.06
CA SER A 621 23.78 -21.74 -14.50
C SER A 621 23.33 -20.33 -14.90
N VAL A 622 22.45 -20.25 -15.89
CA VAL A 622 21.90 -18.98 -16.37
C VAL A 622 20.38 -18.97 -16.24
N VAL A 623 19.84 -17.96 -15.55
CA VAL A 623 18.41 -17.72 -15.42
C VAL A 623 17.99 -16.55 -16.31
N MET A 624 17.05 -16.79 -17.21
CA MET A 624 16.49 -15.76 -18.09
C MET A 624 15.28 -15.10 -17.43
N SER A 625 15.40 -13.82 -17.06
CA SER A 625 14.34 -12.98 -16.48
C SER A 625 14.09 -11.72 -17.31
N ALA A 626 14.09 -11.87 -18.64
CA ALA A 626 14.04 -10.76 -19.60
C ALA A 626 12.61 -10.36 -20.02
N GLY A 627 11.61 -10.75 -19.25
CA GLY A 627 10.19 -10.43 -19.50
C GLY A 627 9.41 -11.59 -20.10
N MET A 628 8.16 -11.31 -20.52
CA MET A 628 7.17 -12.31 -20.93
C MET A 628 6.64 -12.00 -22.34
N ARG A 629 6.43 -13.04 -23.13
CA ARG A 629 5.83 -12.98 -24.46
C ARG A 629 4.37 -13.44 -24.39
N PRO A 630 3.39 -12.59 -24.77
CA PRO A 630 1.97 -12.95 -24.80
C PRO A 630 1.65 -14.17 -25.68
N ASN A 631 0.81 -15.08 -25.19
CA ASN A 631 0.30 -16.22 -25.97
C ASN A 631 -0.87 -15.79 -26.87
N LYS A 632 -0.64 -14.76 -27.69
CA LYS A 632 -1.67 -14.09 -28.48
C LYS A 632 -2.27 -14.99 -29.56
N ASP A 633 -1.45 -15.74 -30.27
CA ASP A 633 -1.92 -16.61 -31.37
C ASP A 633 -2.78 -17.75 -30.84
N LEU A 634 -2.39 -18.37 -29.71
CA LEU A 634 -3.21 -19.35 -29.01
C LEU A 634 -4.55 -18.73 -28.55
N ALA A 635 -4.52 -17.54 -27.99
CA ALA A 635 -5.75 -16.85 -27.58
C ALA A 635 -6.68 -16.59 -28.78
N LEU A 636 -6.14 -16.12 -29.87
CA LEU A 636 -6.91 -15.81 -31.10
C LEU A 636 -7.46 -17.06 -31.80
N SER A 637 -6.89 -18.26 -31.59
CA SER A 637 -7.44 -19.49 -32.17
C SER A 637 -8.88 -19.79 -31.70
N PHE A 638 -9.28 -19.26 -30.54
CA PHE A 638 -10.63 -19.36 -29.99
C PHE A 638 -11.61 -18.31 -30.54
N TYR A 639 -11.16 -17.38 -31.38
CA TYR A 639 -12.03 -16.41 -32.03
C TYR A 639 -13.07 -17.14 -32.90
N GLY A 640 -14.35 -16.77 -32.74
CA GLY A 640 -15.45 -17.42 -33.46
C GLY A 640 -15.90 -18.78 -32.88
N CYS A 641 -15.42 -19.17 -31.70
CA CYS A 641 -15.94 -20.33 -30.97
C CYS A 641 -17.29 -20.07 -30.27
N ALA A 642 -17.63 -18.80 -30.04
CA ALA A 642 -18.92 -18.34 -29.52
C ALA A 642 -19.33 -17.01 -30.19
N LYS A 643 -20.52 -16.51 -29.84
CA LYS A 643 -21.04 -15.24 -30.35
C LYS A 643 -20.17 -14.05 -29.87
N GLU A 644 -19.67 -14.15 -28.66
CA GLU A 644 -18.82 -13.13 -28.03
C GLU A 644 -17.46 -13.73 -27.69
N PHE A 645 -16.39 -12.95 -27.94
CA PHE A 645 -15.02 -13.35 -27.66
C PHE A 645 -14.25 -12.21 -27.02
N TYR A 646 -13.49 -12.51 -25.95
CA TYR A 646 -12.65 -11.55 -25.25
C TYR A 646 -11.28 -12.16 -24.94
N MET A 647 -10.27 -11.30 -24.88
CA MET A 647 -8.92 -11.63 -24.40
C MET A 647 -8.63 -10.83 -23.14
N ILE A 648 -8.17 -11.47 -22.06
CA ILE A 648 -7.84 -10.84 -20.79
C ILE A 648 -6.47 -11.25 -20.27
N GLY A 649 -5.84 -10.36 -19.48
CA GLY A 649 -4.53 -10.62 -18.87
C GLY A 649 -3.40 -10.71 -19.90
N ASP A 650 -2.38 -11.47 -19.58
CA ASP A 650 -1.08 -11.47 -20.26
C ASP A 650 -1.12 -11.98 -21.70
N CYS A 651 -2.10 -12.77 -22.08
CA CYS A 651 -2.25 -13.19 -23.48
C CYS A 651 -2.57 -12.04 -24.42
N LYS A 652 -3.14 -10.95 -23.90
CA LYS A 652 -3.37 -9.70 -24.64
C LYS A 652 -2.13 -8.81 -24.61
N LYS A 653 -1.57 -8.62 -23.42
CA LYS A 653 -0.37 -7.83 -23.16
C LYS A 653 0.20 -8.27 -21.82
N ALA A 654 1.42 -8.77 -21.82
CA ALA A 654 2.12 -9.11 -20.57
C ALA A 654 2.27 -7.85 -19.70
N ALA A 655 1.81 -7.95 -18.45
CA ALA A 655 1.67 -6.80 -17.57
C ALA A 655 1.65 -7.23 -16.09
N THR A 656 1.21 -6.32 -15.21
CA THR A 656 1.13 -6.57 -13.77
C THR A 656 -0.21 -7.23 -13.37
N ILE A 657 -0.26 -7.78 -12.15
CA ILE A 657 -1.50 -8.32 -11.55
C ILE A 657 -2.59 -7.24 -11.54
N GLN A 658 -2.24 -5.99 -11.23
CA GLN A 658 -3.15 -4.85 -11.25
C GLN A 658 -3.90 -4.72 -12.58
N GLN A 659 -3.17 -4.73 -13.69
CA GLN A 659 -3.74 -4.62 -15.03
C GLN A 659 -4.58 -5.85 -15.38
N GLY A 660 -4.13 -7.03 -14.95
CA GLY A 660 -4.87 -8.27 -15.08
C GLY A 660 -6.23 -8.22 -14.37
N MET A 661 -6.25 -7.82 -13.08
CA MET A 661 -7.49 -7.71 -12.29
C MET A 661 -8.45 -6.69 -12.90
N ARG A 662 -7.93 -5.55 -13.36
CA ARG A 662 -8.74 -4.54 -14.05
C ARG A 662 -9.34 -5.09 -15.35
N SER A 663 -8.58 -5.85 -16.15
CA SER A 663 -9.08 -6.45 -17.40
C SER A 663 -10.17 -7.47 -17.12
N ALA A 664 -10.03 -8.27 -16.06
CA ALA A 664 -11.04 -9.22 -15.60
C ALA A 664 -12.35 -8.52 -15.23
N TYR A 665 -12.27 -7.51 -14.37
CA TYR A 665 -13.42 -6.71 -13.94
C TYR A 665 -14.11 -6.03 -15.12
N ALA A 666 -13.36 -5.29 -15.94
CA ALA A 666 -13.90 -4.53 -17.06
C ALA A 666 -14.58 -5.45 -18.10
N THR A 667 -14.06 -6.66 -18.30
CA THR A 667 -14.66 -7.63 -19.23
C THR A 667 -15.94 -8.22 -18.65
N ALA A 668 -15.92 -8.67 -17.39
CA ALA A 668 -17.10 -9.20 -16.72
C ALA A 668 -18.27 -8.18 -16.66
N MET A 669 -17.96 -6.88 -16.47
CA MET A 669 -19.00 -5.84 -16.46
C MET A 669 -19.61 -5.55 -17.83
N ARG A 670 -18.98 -5.96 -18.94
CA ARG A 670 -19.49 -5.78 -20.32
C ARG A 670 -20.37 -6.94 -20.80
N ILE A 671 -20.19 -8.13 -20.24
CA ILE A 671 -20.93 -9.33 -20.56
C ILE A 671 -22.32 -9.30 -19.91
#